data_f7d3b050811009e9c6be92645a0b21ee
#
_entry.id   f7d3b050811009e9c6be92645a0b21ee
#
_cell.length_a   1.000
_cell.length_b   1.000
_cell.length_c   1.000
_cell.angle_alpha   90.00
_cell.angle_beta   90.00
_cell.angle_gamma   90.00
#
_symmetry.space_group_name_H-M   'P 1'
#
loop_
_entity.id
_entity.type
_entity.pdbx_description
1 polymer ?
#
loop_
_entity_poly.entity_id
_entity_poly.type
_entity_poly.pdbx_seq_one_letter_code
_entity_poly.pdbx_strand_id
1 'polypeptide(L)'
;MSSAEPLGRNDELTAIERLFTQAPTGPGILLLEGVAGIGKTTLWLRGLELAREHGFRVLSCRPSPAETPLAFSVLGDLLGDLDEEMLRQLPPPQRRALEIGLLLREAGGEALDQRAVSLATLTLLRAAAGKGPLLIAIDDVQWLDVSSARVLSFVFRRIELDRCRVLLARRIELESGPAMPLDMELASRSLGTLERRTIGPLSLGALQNLIRTRLSARLPRRVIVSICTASCGNPFYALELARAQLERTVLEPGRPLRVPESLGGLIAERLKALKPATRKALLISATLSLPTVAVLGKADSASLAEAVEAGIVEIEHGNIRYTHPLPASVVYAAASTEERRSAHARAAALTKNQSERAHHLALASAGPDEKVARELEQAAAAAAARAAPDSAAELSELAAKLTPPEDRKALARRRLATAKQLFVTGEAERCRALLEALIAELGPCPERADALVLLSETVPDLDEAVNLCRQALEEAADDDARAAKAVIALGASFGRANRDAEHLEVARVALERAERSGDKELLIEALQGMTNATVLLGKPIDEASMQRALELEREIGVLPGRRSPRLWYGWQHYWLDDIDAARPIVQAETERALAEGRLTEWLHMIPMLINLELRAGNWDLAERYCEQALPEARDVGISYLTQNLEIVQLGLRSMRGEEEARSGLIEAVERGLQSAHVHAVYHASVSLALFEQAKGDAAQAWRWISSALELYGNDTPSNPVPNIDHPRILLHRMLAAETLLALGETEQAERYVNELTQIAEHTRQPLALIVAARSRALLAALRGDLETAGKAFEQALEAHAGTSHPFELARTELYYGTMLRRAKRRGEARRVIARALDRFETLGAAEWARRAQGELARTGAGRHAGGSELTPTERRVAELVASGQSNKEVAAALFVSVRTVEANLSKIFRKLGIESRSELAGRLGGEE
;
A
#
# COMPACT_ATOMS: atom_id res chain seq x y z
N MET A 1 -30.58 14.02 27.49
CA MET A 1 -31.12 13.15 28.58
C MET A 1 -29.96 12.27 29.04
N SER A 2 -29.67 12.24 30.35
CA SER A 2 -28.67 11.31 30.92
C SER A 2 -29.04 9.90 30.54
N SER A 3 -28.14 9.17 29.86
CA SER A 3 -28.39 7.78 29.50
C SER A 3 -28.53 6.98 30.80
N ALA A 4 -29.61 6.22 30.93
CA ALA A 4 -29.81 5.42 32.12
C ALA A 4 -28.67 4.40 32.21
N GLU A 5 -28.05 4.29 33.38
CA GLU A 5 -26.93 3.42 33.68
C GLU A 5 -27.18 1.99 33.17
N PRO A 6 -26.26 1.35 32.43
CA PRO A 6 -26.43 0.01 31.88
C PRO A 6 -26.51 -1.01 33.02
N LEU A 7 -27.69 -1.59 33.24
CA LEU A 7 -27.95 -2.51 34.34
C LEU A 7 -27.33 -3.89 34.05
N GLY A 8 -26.58 -4.43 35.02
CA GLY A 8 -26.00 -5.78 34.94
C GLY A 8 -24.89 -5.94 33.89
N ARG A 9 -24.11 -4.86 33.65
CA ARG A 9 -23.03 -4.76 32.65
C ARG A 9 -21.69 -4.29 33.23
N ASN A 10 -21.40 -4.67 34.47
CA ASN A 10 -20.22 -4.16 35.18
C ASN A 10 -18.90 -4.54 34.51
N ASP A 11 -18.79 -5.76 33.98
CA ASP A 11 -17.56 -6.22 33.31
C ASP A 11 -17.30 -5.49 32.00
N GLU A 12 -18.37 -5.24 31.23
CA GLU A 12 -18.32 -4.49 30.00
C GLU A 12 -18.00 -3.00 30.27
N LEU A 13 -18.61 -2.41 31.30
CA LEU A 13 -18.29 -1.02 31.71
C LEU A 13 -16.85 -0.89 32.17
N THR A 14 -16.35 -1.87 32.95
CA THR A 14 -14.94 -1.89 33.36
C THR A 14 -13.99 -1.98 32.16
N ALA A 15 -14.35 -2.73 31.11
CA ALA A 15 -13.57 -2.79 29.89
C ALA A 15 -13.56 -1.43 29.14
N ILE A 16 -14.71 -0.76 29.10
CA ILE A 16 -14.82 0.60 28.51
C ILE A 16 -14.01 1.62 29.32
N GLU A 17 -14.05 1.58 30.65
CA GLU A 17 -13.25 2.47 31.51
C GLU A 17 -11.74 2.26 31.32
N ARG A 18 -11.30 1.00 31.16
CA ARG A 18 -9.90 0.68 30.88
C ARG A 18 -9.41 1.28 29.56
N LEU A 19 -10.28 1.41 28.54
CA LEU A 19 -9.95 2.08 27.28
C LEU A 19 -9.45 3.51 27.51
N PHE A 20 -9.96 4.21 28.54
CA PHE A 20 -9.64 5.62 28.82
C PHE A 20 -8.58 5.81 29.91
N THR A 21 -8.41 4.84 30.83
CA THR A 21 -7.57 4.98 32.02
C THR A 21 -6.20 4.32 31.89
N GLN A 22 -6.02 3.32 31.03
CA GLN A 22 -4.79 2.56 30.88
C GLN A 22 -3.97 2.98 29.63
N ALA A 23 -3.47 4.20 29.58
CA ALA A 23 -2.48 4.59 28.58
C ALA A 23 -1.05 4.44 29.16
N PRO A 24 -0.04 3.99 28.38
CA PRO A 24 -0.03 3.48 27.00
C PRO A 24 -0.18 1.95 26.86
N THR A 25 -0.39 1.20 27.94
CA THR A 25 -0.36 -0.28 27.98
C THR A 25 -1.74 -0.96 27.79
N GLY A 26 -2.83 -0.17 27.74
CA GLY A 26 -4.20 -0.68 27.56
C GLY A 26 -4.57 -0.84 26.08
N PRO A 27 -5.75 -1.48 25.79
CA PRO A 27 -6.24 -1.62 24.45
C PRO A 27 -6.47 -0.25 23.78
N GLY A 28 -5.97 -0.08 22.55
CA GLY A 28 -6.22 1.13 21.78
C GLY A 28 -7.58 1.11 21.09
N ILE A 29 -8.09 -0.08 20.80
CA ILE A 29 -9.37 -0.33 20.13
C ILE A 29 -10.21 -1.33 20.96
N LEU A 30 -11.45 -0.96 21.25
CA LEU A 30 -12.44 -1.85 21.89
C LEU A 30 -13.59 -2.10 20.92
N LEU A 31 -13.84 -3.37 20.60
CA LEU A 31 -14.95 -3.82 19.77
C LEU A 31 -15.99 -4.55 20.60
N LEU A 32 -17.20 -3.99 20.69
CA LEU A 32 -18.37 -4.59 21.34
C LEU A 32 -19.16 -5.41 20.31
N GLU A 33 -19.22 -6.71 20.49
CA GLU A 33 -19.90 -7.63 19.58
C GLU A 33 -21.11 -8.30 20.24
N GLY A 34 -22.17 -8.54 19.48
CA GLY A 34 -23.33 -9.28 20.00
C GLY A 34 -24.54 -9.22 19.08
N VAL A 35 -25.53 -10.06 19.40
CA VAL A 35 -26.79 -10.12 18.63
C VAL A 35 -27.60 -8.83 18.73
N ALA A 36 -28.55 -8.64 17.79
CA ALA A 36 -29.43 -7.49 17.80
C ALA A 36 -30.20 -7.38 19.14
N GLY A 37 -30.32 -6.15 19.67
CA GLY A 37 -31.09 -5.88 20.89
C GLY A 37 -30.42 -6.27 22.20
N ILE A 38 -29.17 -6.78 22.21
CA ILE A 38 -28.45 -7.22 23.41
C ILE A 38 -27.94 -6.08 24.31
N GLY A 39 -27.97 -4.83 23.82
CA GLY A 39 -27.57 -3.64 24.59
C GLY A 39 -26.24 -3.02 24.21
N LYS A 40 -25.66 -3.34 23.03
CA LYS A 40 -24.41 -2.76 22.54
C LYS A 40 -24.44 -1.22 22.46
N THR A 41 -25.47 -0.69 21.81
CA THR A 41 -25.65 0.77 21.67
C THR A 41 -25.73 1.49 23.02
N THR A 42 -26.36 0.86 24.04
CA THR A 42 -26.45 1.44 25.40
C THR A 42 -25.06 1.51 26.05
N LEU A 43 -24.25 0.47 25.90
CA LEU A 43 -22.86 0.45 26.38
C LEU A 43 -21.99 1.45 25.61
N TRP A 44 -22.16 1.51 24.29
CA TRP A 44 -21.46 2.45 23.43
C TRP A 44 -21.76 3.91 23.80
N LEU A 45 -23.04 4.26 24.01
CA LEU A 45 -23.44 5.61 24.45
C LEU A 45 -22.83 5.95 25.83
N ARG A 46 -22.83 5.01 26.78
CA ARG A 46 -22.18 5.22 28.08
C ARG A 46 -20.66 5.40 27.92
N GLY A 47 -20.06 4.68 26.95
CA GLY A 47 -18.64 4.89 26.57
C GLY A 47 -18.35 6.31 26.09
N LEU A 48 -19.25 6.93 25.30
CA LEU A 48 -19.09 8.34 24.89
C LEU A 48 -19.16 9.31 26.08
N GLU A 49 -20.05 9.03 27.05
CA GLU A 49 -20.14 9.86 28.28
C GLU A 49 -18.85 9.73 29.10
N LEU A 50 -18.39 8.50 29.35
CA LEU A 50 -17.16 8.24 30.09
C LEU A 50 -15.94 8.90 29.39
N ALA A 51 -15.85 8.81 28.07
CA ALA A 51 -14.78 9.49 27.33
C ALA A 51 -14.78 11.02 27.58
N ARG A 52 -15.94 11.65 27.55
CA ARG A 52 -16.07 13.09 27.85
C ARG A 52 -15.70 13.41 29.30
N GLU A 53 -16.12 12.56 30.26
CA GLU A 53 -15.74 12.67 31.68
C GLU A 53 -14.21 12.59 31.85
N HIS A 54 -13.50 11.82 31.01
CA HIS A 54 -12.03 11.71 30.97
C HIS A 54 -11.34 12.75 30.08
N GLY A 55 -12.06 13.73 29.57
CA GLY A 55 -11.51 14.84 28.79
C GLY A 55 -11.18 14.51 27.33
N PHE A 56 -11.70 13.41 26.80
CA PHE A 56 -11.55 13.08 25.40
C PHE A 56 -12.47 13.96 24.52
N ARG A 57 -11.92 14.44 23.42
CA ARG A 57 -12.74 14.91 22.29
C ARG A 57 -13.35 13.68 21.63
N VAL A 58 -14.67 13.67 21.42
CA VAL A 58 -15.40 12.53 20.89
C VAL A 58 -15.87 12.81 19.46
N LEU A 59 -15.41 12.01 18.51
CA LEU A 59 -15.95 11.95 17.15
C LEU A 59 -16.81 10.66 17.07
N SER A 60 -18.08 10.79 16.76
CA SER A 60 -18.98 9.66 16.79
C SER A 60 -19.97 9.65 15.64
N CYS A 61 -20.26 8.46 15.12
CA CYS A 61 -21.29 8.24 14.11
C CYS A 61 -22.05 6.93 14.35
N ARG A 62 -23.25 6.86 13.77
CA ARG A 62 -24.15 5.70 13.86
C ARG A 62 -24.73 5.41 12.48
N PRO A 63 -23.97 4.71 11.63
CA PRO A 63 -24.41 4.40 10.28
C PRO A 63 -25.70 3.57 10.27
N SER A 64 -26.45 3.75 9.19
CA SER A 64 -27.72 3.05 8.93
C SER A 64 -27.62 2.23 7.63
N PRO A 65 -28.49 1.20 7.46
CA PRO A 65 -28.51 0.43 6.20
C PRO A 65 -28.73 1.29 4.96
N ALA A 66 -29.43 2.41 5.07
CA ALA A 66 -29.70 3.31 3.95
C ALA A 66 -28.45 4.10 3.51
N GLU A 67 -27.44 4.22 4.35
CA GLU A 67 -26.18 4.95 4.06
C GLU A 67 -25.13 4.05 3.39
N THR A 68 -25.26 2.73 3.50
CA THR A 68 -24.28 1.77 2.94
C THR A 68 -23.94 2.01 1.46
N PRO A 69 -24.89 2.40 0.56
CA PRO A 69 -24.54 2.69 -0.83
C PRO A 69 -23.98 4.10 -1.05
N LEU A 70 -23.86 4.94 -0.03
CA LEU A 70 -23.49 6.35 -0.16
C LEU A 70 -22.02 6.56 0.20
N ALA A 71 -21.17 6.70 -0.82
CA ALA A 71 -19.74 6.89 -0.63
C ALA A 71 -19.41 8.05 0.31
N PHE A 72 -18.55 7.76 1.30
CA PHE A 72 -18.06 8.72 2.32
C PHE A 72 -19.14 9.33 3.24
N SER A 73 -20.35 8.75 3.27
CA SER A 73 -21.43 9.24 4.15
C SER A 73 -21.00 9.18 5.62
N VAL A 74 -20.54 8.00 6.06
CA VAL A 74 -20.11 7.80 7.45
C VAL A 74 -18.87 8.62 7.79
N LEU A 75 -17.95 8.79 6.85
CA LEU A 75 -16.79 9.65 7.03
C LEU A 75 -17.19 11.12 7.21
N GLY A 76 -18.17 11.59 6.45
CA GLY A 76 -18.72 12.93 6.58
C GLY A 76 -19.34 13.18 7.96
N ASP A 77 -20.15 12.23 8.45
CA ASP A 77 -20.74 12.31 9.78
C ASP A 77 -19.68 12.31 10.88
N LEU A 78 -18.68 11.44 10.77
CA LEU A 78 -17.60 11.32 11.74
C LEU A 78 -16.74 12.58 11.83
N LEU A 79 -16.46 13.22 10.70
CA LEU A 79 -15.62 14.42 10.64
C LEU A 79 -16.38 15.75 10.77
N GLY A 80 -17.72 15.70 10.74
CA GLY A 80 -18.58 16.89 10.78
C GLY A 80 -18.42 17.77 12.03
N ASP A 81 -17.97 17.19 13.14
CA ASP A 81 -17.70 17.92 14.40
C ASP A 81 -16.29 18.52 14.48
N LEU A 82 -15.48 18.41 13.41
CA LEU A 82 -14.14 19.00 13.36
C LEU A 82 -14.20 20.47 12.87
N ASP A 83 -13.34 21.30 13.45
CA ASP A 83 -13.28 22.72 13.12
C ASP A 83 -12.83 22.94 11.66
N GLU A 84 -13.50 23.83 10.93
CA GLU A 84 -13.08 24.23 9.58
C GLU A 84 -11.63 24.73 9.54
N GLU A 85 -11.13 25.31 10.63
CA GLU A 85 -9.74 25.75 10.75
C GLU A 85 -8.75 24.59 10.63
N MET A 86 -9.10 23.40 11.14
CA MET A 86 -8.28 22.20 11.01
C MET A 86 -8.24 21.70 9.55
N LEU A 87 -9.36 21.82 8.83
CA LEU A 87 -9.40 21.52 7.40
C LEU A 87 -8.49 22.47 6.60
N ARG A 88 -8.44 23.76 6.98
CA ARG A 88 -7.57 24.76 6.31
C ARG A 88 -6.08 24.51 6.54
N GLN A 89 -5.70 23.83 7.61
CA GLN A 89 -4.30 23.47 7.93
C GLN A 89 -3.80 22.27 7.14
N LEU A 90 -4.69 21.53 6.49
CA LEU A 90 -4.26 20.43 5.61
C LEU A 90 -3.48 20.98 4.40
N PRO A 91 -2.48 20.22 3.90
CA PRO A 91 -1.86 20.50 2.61
C PRO A 91 -2.94 20.71 1.54
N PRO A 92 -2.80 21.70 0.64
CA PRO A 92 -3.85 22.03 -0.33
C PRO A 92 -4.41 20.86 -1.13
N PRO A 93 -3.59 19.89 -1.63
CA PRO A 93 -4.10 18.73 -2.34
C PRO A 93 -4.92 17.80 -1.46
N GLN A 94 -4.50 17.56 -0.21
CA GLN A 94 -5.22 16.72 0.76
C GLN A 94 -6.55 17.37 1.16
N ARG A 95 -6.53 18.68 1.42
CA ARG A 95 -7.76 19.45 1.71
C ARG A 95 -8.75 19.35 0.56
N ARG A 96 -8.28 19.58 -0.68
CA ARG A 96 -9.11 19.46 -1.88
C ARG A 96 -9.73 18.07 -2.03
N ALA A 97 -8.93 17.00 -1.84
CA ALA A 97 -9.41 15.63 -1.96
C ALA A 97 -10.50 15.31 -0.92
N LEU A 98 -10.31 15.75 0.33
CA LEU A 98 -11.29 15.56 1.39
C LEU A 98 -12.56 16.40 1.16
N GLU A 99 -12.43 17.67 0.78
CA GLU A 99 -13.57 18.56 0.45
C GLU A 99 -14.44 17.99 -0.67
N ILE A 100 -13.82 17.44 -1.73
CA ILE A 100 -14.56 16.81 -2.85
C ILE A 100 -15.18 15.48 -2.43
N GLY A 101 -14.45 14.64 -1.68
CA GLY A 101 -14.97 13.36 -1.16
C GLY A 101 -16.22 13.58 -0.29
N LEU A 102 -16.21 14.58 0.58
CA LEU A 102 -17.28 14.95 1.49
C LEU A 102 -18.37 15.85 0.86
N LEU A 103 -18.34 16.09 -0.45
CA LEU A 103 -19.31 16.97 -1.16
C LEU A 103 -19.31 18.44 -0.70
N LEU A 104 -18.24 18.90 -0.07
CA LEU A 104 -18.06 20.31 0.31
C LEU A 104 -17.57 21.16 -0.88
N ARG A 105 -17.12 20.52 -1.96
CA ARG A 105 -16.60 21.15 -3.17
C ARG A 105 -16.93 20.30 -4.40
N GLU A 106 -17.16 20.94 -5.53
CA GLU A 106 -17.34 20.25 -6.81
C GLU A 106 -16.00 19.71 -7.36
N ALA A 107 -16.03 18.53 -7.98
CA ALA A 107 -14.88 17.94 -8.67
C ALA A 107 -14.61 18.71 -9.98
N GLY A 108 -13.45 19.34 -10.08
CA GLY A 108 -13.07 20.16 -11.25
C GLY A 108 -12.52 19.40 -12.45
N GLY A 109 -12.95 18.14 -12.66
CA GLY A 109 -12.54 17.31 -13.81
C GLY A 109 -11.25 16.51 -13.61
N GLU A 110 -10.49 16.73 -12.54
CA GLU A 110 -9.32 15.92 -12.20
C GLU A 110 -9.74 14.63 -11.47
N ALA A 111 -9.16 13.50 -11.87
CA ALA A 111 -9.36 12.24 -11.18
C ALA A 111 -8.73 12.29 -9.78
N LEU A 112 -9.53 12.09 -8.74
CA LEU A 112 -9.05 11.98 -7.36
C LEU A 112 -8.73 10.53 -7.02
N ASP A 113 -7.64 10.34 -6.28
CA ASP A 113 -7.31 9.05 -5.67
C ASP A 113 -8.01 8.94 -4.30
N GLN A 114 -8.72 7.83 -4.06
CA GLN A 114 -9.34 7.51 -2.75
C GLN A 114 -8.33 7.56 -1.61
N ARG A 115 -7.06 7.31 -1.89
CA ARG A 115 -5.98 7.37 -0.91
C ARG A 115 -5.62 8.79 -0.50
N ALA A 116 -5.83 9.77 -1.37
CA ALA A 116 -5.70 11.18 -0.99
C ALA A 116 -6.70 11.54 0.12
N VAL A 117 -7.93 11.03 0.05
CA VAL A 117 -8.95 11.16 1.10
C VAL A 117 -8.50 10.45 2.38
N SER A 118 -7.92 9.25 2.24
CA SER A 118 -7.42 8.48 3.39
C SER A 118 -6.26 9.20 4.10
N LEU A 119 -5.30 9.72 3.35
CA LEU A 119 -4.17 10.47 3.90
C LEU A 119 -4.62 11.79 4.53
N ALA A 120 -5.53 12.50 3.88
CA ALA A 120 -6.12 13.72 4.41
C ALA A 120 -6.82 13.47 5.76
N THR A 121 -7.61 12.40 5.83
CA THR A 121 -8.29 11.96 7.05
C THR A 121 -7.30 11.63 8.17
N LEU A 122 -6.24 10.88 7.87
CA LEU A 122 -5.20 10.56 8.84
C LEU A 122 -4.50 11.82 9.36
N THR A 123 -4.11 12.73 8.46
CA THR A 123 -3.46 14.00 8.83
C THR A 123 -4.37 14.84 9.72
N LEU A 124 -5.66 14.92 9.39
CA LEU A 124 -6.66 15.65 10.15
C LEU A 124 -6.87 15.06 11.55
N LEU A 125 -7.00 13.75 11.66
CA LEU A 125 -7.18 13.06 12.95
C LEU A 125 -5.92 13.14 13.83
N ARG A 126 -4.71 13.07 13.24
CA ARG A 126 -3.46 13.33 13.97
C ARG A 126 -3.38 14.76 14.50
N ALA A 127 -3.77 15.73 13.68
CA ALA A 127 -3.84 17.12 14.13
C ALA A 127 -4.87 17.30 15.25
N ALA A 128 -6.02 16.61 15.20
CA ALA A 128 -7.02 16.61 16.27
C ALA A 128 -6.48 15.98 17.56
N ALA A 129 -5.83 14.82 17.46
CA ALA A 129 -5.19 14.12 18.58
C ALA A 129 -4.00 14.90 19.16
N GLY A 130 -3.35 15.75 18.37
CA GLY A 130 -2.30 16.68 18.82
C GLY A 130 -2.80 17.77 19.76
N LYS A 131 -4.09 18.16 19.67
CA LYS A 131 -4.73 19.16 20.54
C LYS A 131 -5.23 18.57 21.87
N GLY A 132 -5.38 17.26 21.97
CA GLY A 132 -5.86 16.55 23.17
C GLY A 132 -6.25 15.12 22.86
N PRO A 133 -6.59 14.29 23.88
CA PRO A 133 -6.97 12.90 23.65
C PRO A 133 -8.26 12.82 22.81
N LEU A 134 -8.27 11.89 21.84
CA LEU A 134 -9.33 11.73 20.84
C LEU A 134 -9.98 10.37 20.98
N LEU A 135 -11.31 10.31 20.97
CA LEU A 135 -12.07 9.06 20.79
C LEU A 135 -12.74 9.08 19.42
N ILE A 136 -12.53 8.01 18.64
CA ILE A 136 -13.29 7.68 17.44
C ILE A 136 -14.29 6.57 17.83
N ALA A 137 -15.59 6.85 17.68
CA ALA A 137 -16.63 5.93 18.13
C ALA A 137 -17.64 5.66 17.00
N ILE A 138 -17.81 4.38 16.63
CA ILE A 138 -18.73 3.94 15.57
C ILE A 138 -19.64 2.86 16.10
N ASP A 139 -20.95 3.14 16.11
CA ASP A 139 -21.98 2.11 16.40
C ASP A 139 -22.36 1.41 15.09
N ASP A 140 -22.72 0.15 15.14
CA ASP A 140 -23.20 -0.66 14.00
C ASP A 140 -22.27 -0.62 12.76
N VAL A 141 -20.98 -0.92 12.94
CA VAL A 141 -19.94 -0.89 11.87
C VAL A 141 -20.26 -1.73 10.63
N GLN A 142 -21.19 -2.69 10.71
CA GLN A 142 -21.67 -3.47 9.57
C GLN A 142 -22.43 -2.65 8.51
N TRP A 143 -22.82 -1.40 8.84
CA TRP A 143 -23.51 -0.48 7.94
C TRP A 143 -22.60 0.62 7.36
N LEU A 144 -21.29 0.49 7.56
CA LEU A 144 -20.31 1.37 6.91
C LEU A 144 -20.42 1.28 5.39
N ASP A 145 -20.39 2.42 4.72
CA ASP A 145 -20.16 2.43 3.27
C ASP A 145 -18.72 1.98 2.95
N VAL A 146 -18.52 1.34 1.80
CA VAL A 146 -17.24 0.74 1.42
C VAL A 146 -16.12 1.76 1.38
N SER A 147 -16.40 2.97 0.90
CA SER A 147 -15.41 4.05 0.78
C SER A 147 -14.93 4.53 2.16
N SER A 148 -15.87 4.77 3.10
CA SER A 148 -15.52 5.10 4.51
C SER A 148 -14.81 3.95 5.21
N ALA A 149 -15.21 2.69 5.00
CA ALA A 149 -14.58 1.53 5.58
C ALA A 149 -13.10 1.41 5.14
N ARG A 150 -12.79 1.64 3.87
CA ARG A 150 -11.41 1.66 3.34
C ARG A 150 -10.57 2.79 3.95
N VAL A 151 -11.14 4.01 4.06
CA VAL A 151 -10.45 5.14 4.71
C VAL A 151 -10.16 4.83 6.17
N LEU A 152 -11.13 4.32 6.92
CA LEU A 152 -10.97 3.98 8.33
C LEU A 152 -9.97 2.83 8.54
N SER A 153 -9.99 1.82 7.67
CA SER A 153 -8.98 0.74 7.68
C SER A 153 -7.56 1.30 7.48
N PHE A 154 -7.38 2.23 6.55
CA PHE A 154 -6.11 2.91 6.34
C PHE A 154 -5.68 3.72 7.57
N VAL A 155 -6.60 4.45 8.18
CA VAL A 155 -6.36 5.29 9.36
C VAL A 155 -6.00 4.44 10.58
N PHE A 156 -6.78 3.40 10.90
CA PHE A 156 -6.58 2.61 12.12
C PHE A 156 -5.25 1.85 12.13
N ARG A 157 -4.69 1.54 10.98
CA ARG A 157 -3.33 0.98 10.86
C ARG A 157 -2.21 1.97 11.18
N ARG A 158 -2.47 3.28 11.09
CA ARG A 158 -1.44 4.33 11.09
C ARG A 158 -1.59 5.38 12.17
N ILE A 159 -2.75 5.43 12.82
CA ILE A 159 -2.98 6.41 13.87
C ILE A 159 -2.31 5.97 15.17
N GLU A 160 -1.70 6.93 15.85
CA GLU A 160 -1.03 6.69 17.13
C GLU A 160 -2.08 6.47 18.23
N LEU A 161 -2.24 5.21 18.65
CA LEU A 161 -3.28 4.82 19.61
C LEU A 161 -3.01 5.33 21.05
N ASP A 162 -1.84 5.90 21.32
CA ASP A 162 -1.55 6.52 22.62
C ASP A 162 -2.39 7.78 22.88
N ARG A 163 -2.70 8.54 21.85
CA ARG A 163 -3.52 9.76 21.91
C ARG A 163 -4.90 9.61 21.29
N CYS A 164 -5.13 8.53 20.57
CA CYS A 164 -6.39 8.20 19.91
C CYS A 164 -6.91 6.87 20.42
N ARG A 165 -8.15 6.81 20.82
CA ARG A 165 -8.86 5.57 21.20
C ARG A 165 -10.00 5.31 20.24
N VAL A 166 -10.34 4.03 20.06
CA VAL A 166 -11.40 3.63 19.12
C VAL A 166 -12.40 2.75 19.85
N LEU A 167 -13.69 3.10 19.79
CA LEU A 167 -14.80 2.33 20.36
C LEU A 167 -15.78 1.94 19.25
N LEU A 168 -15.84 0.66 18.96
CA LEU A 168 -16.67 0.11 17.88
C LEU A 168 -17.78 -0.80 18.46
N ALA A 169 -18.94 -0.83 17.81
CA ALA A 169 -19.96 -1.81 18.08
C ALA A 169 -20.36 -2.53 16.79
N ARG A 170 -20.47 -3.86 16.83
CA ARG A 170 -20.82 -4.72 15.70
C ARG A 170 -21.91 -5.72 16.03
N ARG A 171 -22.81 -5.95 15.09
CA ARG A 171 -23.79 -7.00 15.17
C ARG A 171 -23.20 -8.31 14.66
N ILE A 172 -23.34 -9.38 15.44
CA ILE A 172 -23.04 -10.74 15.00
C ILE A 172 -24.33 -11.33 14.43
N GLU A 173 -24.32 -11.70 13.15
CA GLU A 173 -25.38 -12.48 12.51
C GLU A 173 -24.90 -13.93 12.31
N LEU A 174 -25.84 -14.88 12.34
CA LEU A 174 -25.56 -16.31 12.15
C LEU A 174 -25.25 -16.68 10.69
N GLU A 175 -25.50 -15.75 9.74
CA GLU A 175 -25.18 -15.92 8.32
C GLU A 175 -24.19 -14.84 7.90
N SER A 176 -23.01 -15.30 7.43
CA SER A 176 -21.91 -14.43 6.99
C SER A 176 -22.23 -13.81 5.64
N GLY A 177 -22.53 -12.51 5.61
CA GLY A 177 -22.43 -11.71 4.41
C GLY A 177 -20.97 -11.55 3.92
N PRO A 178 -20.72 -10.95 2.73
CA PRO A 178 -19.37 -10.67 2.27
C PRO A 178 -18.60 -9.83 3.30
N ALA A 179 -17.33 -10.23 3.56
CA ALA A 179 -16.49 -9.54 4.54
C ALA A 179 -16.22 -8.09 4.08
N MET A 180 -16.51 -7.13 4.94
CA MET A 180 -16.20 -5.72 4.71
C MET A 180 -14.68 -5.47 4.86
N PRO A 181 -14.10 -4.48 4.16
CA PRO A 181 -12.68 -4.14 4.31
C PRO A 181 -12.23 -3.94 5.76
N LEU A 182 -13.08 -3.31 6.58
CA LEU A 182 -12.82 -3.11 8.00
C LEU A 182 -12.86 -4.42 8.81
N ASP A 183 -13.68 -5.41 8.41
CA ASP A 183 -13.73 -6.73 9.05
C ASP A 183 -12.43 -7.52 8.84
N MET A 184 -11.84 -7.46 7.66
CA MET A 184 -10.54 -8.07 7.37
C MET A 184 -9.45 -7.45 8.23
N GLU A 185 -9.52 -6.14 8.42
CA GLU A 185 -8.58 -5.40 9.26
C GLU A 185 -8.71 -5.74 10.74
N LEU A 186 -9.95 -5.73 11.27
CA LEU A 186 -10.26 -6.11 12.63
C LEU A 186 -9.97 -7.60 12.90
N ALA A 187 -9.93 -8.45 11.87
CA ALA A 187 -9.53 -9.84 11.97
C ALA A 187 -8.01 -10.04 11.98
N SER A 188 -7.25 -9.09 11.41
CA SER A 188 -5.79 -9.19 11.31
C SER A 188 -5.13 -8.99 12.66
N ARG A 189 -4.15 -9.85 12.98
CA ARG A 189 -3.37 -9.77 14.24
C ARG A 189 -2.42 -8.56 14.31
N SER A 190 -2.32 -7.77 13.27
CA SER A 190 -1.45 -6.59 13.21
C SER A 190 -1.92 -5.42 14.09
N LEU A 191 -3.17 -5.41 14.51
CA LEU A 191 -3.70 -4.49 15.52
C LEU A 191 -3.44 -5.04 16.93
N GLY A 192 -2.20 -5.04 17.40
CA GLY A 192 -1.76 -5.59 18.69
C GLY A 192 -2.47 -5.04 19.94
N THR A 193 -3.43 -4.14 19.80
CA THR A 193 -4.15 -3.44 20.86
C THR A 193 -5.68 -3.58 20.74
N LEU A 194 -6.18 -4.51 19.93
CA LEU A 194 -7.63 -4.75 19.78
C LEU A 194 -8.15 -5.67 20.88
N GLU A 195 -9.05 -5.15 21.74
CA GLU A 195 -9.85 -5.96 22.68
C GLU A 195 -11.23 -6.20 22.08
N ARG A 196 -11.65 -7.47 22.01
CA ARG A 196 -13.02 -7.87 21.60
C ARG A 196 -13.82 -8.27 22.81
N ARG A 197 -15.04 -7.73 22.91
CA ARG A 197 -15.98 -8.06 23.98
C ARG A 197 -17.30 -8.52 23.39
N THR A 198 -17.60 -9.81 23.57
CA THR A 198 -18.90 -10.35 23.22
C THR A 198 -19.89 -10.05 24.34
N ILE A 199 -20.95 -9.32 23.99
CA ILE A 199 -22.01 -8.94 24.95
C ILE A 199 -23.00 -10.10 25.08
N GLY A 200 -23.04 -10.67 26.25
CA GLY A 200 -23.91 -11.80 26.57
C GLY A 200 -25.33 -11.42 27.01
N PRO A 201 -26.21 -12.42 27.31
CA PRO A 201 -27.55 -12.19 27.83
C PRO A 201 -27.53 -11.59 29.24
N LEU A 202 -28.57 -10.80 29.60
CA LEU A 202 -28.76 -10.32 30.95
C LEU A 202 -29.28 -11.44 31.88
N SER A 203 -28.86 -11.38 33.14
CA SER A 203 -29.39 -12.26 34.19
C SER A 203 -30.85 -11.92 34.49
N LEU A 204 -31.57 -12.87 35.12
CA LEU A 204 -32.96 -12.68 35.55
C LEU A 204 -33.12 -11.44 36.43
N GLY A 205 -32.19 -11.20 37.38
CA GLY A 205 -32.21 -10.03 38.24
C GLY A 205 -31.99 -8.72 37.51
N ALA A 206 -31.09 -8.71 36.55
CA ALA A 206 -30.84 -7.53 35.71
C ALA A 206 -32.05 -7.22 34.82
N LEU A 207 -32.69 -8.24 34.22
CA LEU A 207 -33.91 -8.08 33.42
C LEU A 207 -35.09 -7.57 34.27
N GLN A 208 -35.28 -8.10 35.50
CA GLN A 208 -36.31 -7.63 36.40
C GLN A 208 -36.14 -6.14 36.73
N ASN A 209 -34.91 -5.74 37.01
CA ASN A 209 -34.56 -4.35 37.29
C ASN A 209 -34.80 -3.45 36.05
N LEU A 210 -34.40 -3.92 34.86
CA LEU A 210 -34.59 -3.24 33.61
C LEU A 210 -36.08 -2.98 33.31
N ILE A 211 -36.94 -4.02 33.44
CA ILE A 211 -38.37 -3.90 33.22
C ILE A 211 -38.98 -2.89 34.21
N ARG A 212 -38.61 -3.01 35.49
CA ARG A 212 -39.10 -2.10 36.53
C ARG A 212 -38.73 -0.62 36.22
N THR A 213 -37.49 -0.38 35.82
CA THR A 213 -36.99 0.97 35.62
C THR A 213 -37.50 1.58 34.31
N ARG A 214 -37.54 0.81 33.21
CA ARG A 214 -37.92 1.34 31.91
C ARG A 214 -39.43 1.40 31.66
N LEU A 215 -40.20 0.48 32.26
CA LEU A 215 -41.65 0.43 32.06
C LEU A 215 -42.44 0.91 33.32
N SER A 216 -41.74 1.30 34.38
CA SER A 216 -42.33 1.72 35.66
C SER A 216 -43.36 0.71 36.19
N ALA A 217 -43.17 -0.58 35.85
CA ALA A 217 -44.13 -1.65 36.11
C ALA A 217 -43.54 -2.76 36.99
N ARG A 218 -44.36 -3.32 37.87
CA ARG A 218 -44.00 -4.50 38.67
C ARG A 218 -44.77 -5.70 38.17
N LEU A 219 -44.11 -6.57 37.45
CA LEU A 219 -44.68 -7.84 36.99
C LEU A 219 -44.44 -8.95 38.01
N PRO A 220 -45.37 -9.92 38.16
CA PRO A 220 -45.18 -11.09 39.02
C PRO A 220 -43.92 -11.89 38.62
N ARG A 221 -43.19 -12.44 39.60
CA ARG A 221 -41.92 -13.16 39.37
C ARG A 221 -42.05 -14.29 38.33
N ARG A 222 -43.16 -15.06 38.31
CA ARG A 222 -43.42 -16.10 37.31
C ARG A 222 -43.48 -15.53 35.89
N VAL A 223 -44.01 -14.33 35.71
CA VAL A 223 -44.09 -13.66 34.41
C VAL A 223 -42.68 -13.21 33.95
N ILE A 224 -41.91 -12.66 34.89
CA ILE A 224 -40.51 -12.25 34.62
C ILE A 224 -39.65 -13.46 34.23
N VAL A 225 -39.80 -14.61 34.93
CA VAL A 225 -39.08 -15.85 34.55
C VAL A 225 -39.48 -16.30 33.16
N SER A 226 -40.76 -16.29 32.83
CA SER A 226 -41.22 -16.65 31.46
C SER A 226 -40.71 -15.71 30.41
N ILE A 227 -40.67 -14.38 30.68
CA ILE A 227 -40.09 -13.37 29.76
C ILE A 227 -38.56 -13.61 29.59
N CYS A 228 -37.84 -13.88 30.69
CA CYS A 228 -36.41 -14.14 30.64
C CYS A 228 -36.10 -15.38 29.79
N THR A 229 -36.86 -16.47 30.00
CA THR A 229 -36.69 -17.70 29.21
C THR A 229 -36.99 -17.45 27.71
N ALA A 230 -38.11 -16.78 27.42
CA ALA A 230 -38.56 -16.53 26.07
C ALA A 230 -37.61 -15.53 25.30
N SER A 231 -37.08 -14.53 25.99
CA SER A 231 -36.15 -13.58 25.44
C SER A 231 -34.71 -14.10 25.37
N CYS A 232 -34.43 -15.28 25.95
CA CYS A 232 -33.07 -15.80 26.16
C CYS A 232 -32.14 -14.73 26.80
N GLY A 233 -32.68 -13.91 27.73
CA GLY A 233 -31.92 -12.83 28.36
C GLY A 233 -31.64 -11.60 27.50
N ASN A 234 -32.19 -11.50 26.29
CA ASN A 234 -32.04 -10.31 25.42
C ASN A 234 -32.90 -9.16 25.97
N PRO A 235 -32.29 -8.02 26.37
CA PRO A 235 -32.99 -6.92 27.02
C PRO A 235 -34.09 -6.27 26.17
N PHE A 236 -33.83 -6.09 24.87
CA PHE A 236 -34.83 -5.48 23.98
C PHE A 236 -36.04 -6.40 23.82
N TYR A 237 -35.82 -7.69 23.57
CA TYR A 237 -36.89 -8.66 23.44
C TYR A 237 -37.69 -8.81 24.75
N ALA A 238 -37.01 -8.81 25.90
CA ALA A 238 -37.65 -8.87 27.20
C ALA A 238 -38.55 -7.63 27.45
N LEU A 239 -38.10 -6.42 27.08
CA LEU A 239 -38.92 -5.21 27.20
C LEU A 239 -40.15 -5.25 26.27
N GLU A 240 -40.00 -5.72 25.02
CA GLU A 240 -41.14 -5.84 24.11
C GLU A 240 -42.18 -6.89 24.62
N LEU A 241 -41.73 -8.04 25.11
CA LEU A 241 -42.60 -9.02 25.74
C LEU A 241 -43.30 -8.46 26.98
N ALA A 242 -42.59 -7.68 27.80
CA ALA A 242 -43.14 -7.05 28.98
C ALA A 242 -44.22 -6.00 28.64
N ARG A 243 -43.97 -5.15 27.60
CA ARG A 243 -44.97 -4.19 27.10
C ARG A 243 -46.23 -4.89 26.58
N ALA A 244 -46.06 -5.91 25.74
CA ALA A 244 -47.18 -6.70 25.21
C ALA A 244 -48.02 -7.39 26.34
N GLN A 245 -47.39 -7.70 27.48
CA GLN A 245 -48.06 -8.25 28.63
C GLN A 245 -48.82 -7.20 29.45
N LEU A 246 -48.32 -5.96 29.51
CA LEU A 246 -48.94 -4.83 30.21
C LEU A 246 -50.15 -4.27 29.48
N GLU A 247 -50.17 -4.33 28.15
CA GLU A 247 -51.31 -3.88 27.31
C GLU A 247 -52.50 -4.80 27.42
N ARG A 248 -52.34 -6.01 27.98
CA ARG A 248 -53.42 -6.96 28.20
C ARG A 248 -54.14 -6.67 29.53
N THR A 249 -55.35 -6.21 29.44
CA THR A 249 -56.18 -5.72 30.58
C THR A 249 -56.53 -6.80 31.62
N VAL A 250 -56.30 -8.10 31.36
CA VAL A 250 -56.64 -9.18 32.31
C VAL A 250 -55.50 -10.23 32.30
N LEU A 251 -54.75 -10.28 33.39
CA LEU A 251 -53.83 -11.40 33.70
C LEU A 251 -54.65 -12.61 34.14
N GLU A 252 -55.08 -13.47 33.22
CA GLU A 252 -55.74 -14.74 33.62
C GLU A 252 -54.69 -15.68 34.25
N PRO A 253 -54.88 -16.08 35.52
CA PRO A 253 -53.96 -16.99 36.20
C PRO A 253 -54.03 -18.37 35.54
N GLY A 254 -52.88 -18.86 35.02
CA GLY A 254 -52.74 -20.21 34.48
C GLY A 254 -52.63 -20.35 32.97
N ARG A 255 -52.83 -19.31 32.15
CA ARG A 255 -52.57 -19.38 30.70
C ARG A 255 -51.08 -19.18 30.41
N PRO A 256 -50.45 -20.03 29.56
CA PRO A 256 -49.08 -19.81 29.10
C PRO A 256 -48.99 -18.51 28.30
N LEU A 257 -47.86 -17.77 28.46
CA LEU A 257 -47.53 -16.61 27.64
C LEU A 257 -47.54 -17.03 26.16
N ARG A 258 -48.39 -16.40 25.36
CA ARG A 258 -48.21 -16.49 23.88
C ARG A 258 -46.97 -15.70 23.54
N VAL A 259 -45.87 -16.40 23.39
CA VAL A 259 -44.61 -15.83 22.93
C VAL A 259 -44.59 -15.96 21.39
N PRO A 260 -44.53 -14.89 20.62
CA PRO A 260 -44.30 -14.98 19.18
C PRO A 260 -43.01 -15.77 18.93
N GLU A 261 -42.99 -16.56 17.87
CA GLU A 261 -41.85 -17.41 17.51
C GLU A 261 -40.55 -16.62 17.26
N SER A 262 -40.67 -15.28 16.98
CA SER A 262 -39.52 -14.39 16.76
C SER A 262 -39.81 -12.97 17.23
N LEU A 263 -38.75 -12.24 17.58
CA LEU A 263 -38.77 -10.79 17.88
C LEU A 263 -39.34 -9.99 16.69
N GLY A 264 -39.01 -10.38 15.46
CA GLY A 264 -39.56 -9.76 14.25
C GLY A 264 -41.09 -9.88 14.16
N GLY A 265 -41.68 -11.05 14.55
CA GLY A 265 -43.12 -11.24 14.57
C GLY A 265 -43.83 -10.33 15.59
N LEU A 266 -43.23 -10.09 16.74
CA LEU A 266 -43.78 -9.17 17.74
C LEU A 266 -43.80 -7.72 17.29
N ILE A 267 -42.70 -7.28 16.66
CA ILE A 267 -42.59 -5.93 16.08
C ILE A 267 -43.60 -5.79 14.90
N ALA A 268 -43.76 -6.84 14.07
CA ALA A 268 -44.69 -6.83 12.95
C ALA A 268 -46.17 -6.72 13.44
N GLU A 269 -46.55 -7.41 14.51
CA GLU A 269 -47.91 -7.27 15.10
C GLU A 269 -48.15 -5.84 15.61
N ARG A 270 -47.14 -5.26 16.27
CA ARG A 270 -47.19 -3.88 16.76
C ARG A 270 -47.30 -2.88 15.64
N LEU A 271 -46.57 -3.06 14.56
CA LEU A 271 -46.61 -2.22 13.36
C LEU A 271 -47.98 -2.34 12.66
N LYS A 272 -48.60 -3.53 12.65
CA LYS A 272 -49.95 -3.73 12.10
C LYS A 272 -51.04 -2.94 12.84
N ALA A 273 -50.85 -2.70 14.12
CA ALA A 273 -51.79 -1.92 14.98
C ALA A 273 -51.77 -0.43 14.63
N LEU A 274 -50.71 0.09 14.00
CA LEU A 274 -50.60 1.49 13.58
C LEU A 274 -51.49 1.83 12.34
N LYS A 275 -51.89 3.08 12.24
CA LYS A 275 -52.61 3.59 11.08
C LYS A 275 -51.81 3.42 9.78
N PRO A 276 -52.49 3.22 8.65
CA PRO A 276 -51.83 3.08 7.33
C PRO A 276 -50.92 4.29 7.00
N ALA A 277 -51.31 5.51 7.36
CA ALA A 277 -50.51 6.73 7.15
C ALA A 277 -49.21 6.71 7.96
N THR A 278 -49.25 6.25 9.23
CA THR A 278 -48.10 6.07 10.11
C THR A 278 -47.15 5.04 9.54
N ARG A 279 -47.64 3.87 9.13
CA ARG A 279 -46.83 2.84 8.50
C ARG A 279 -46.14 3.31 7.22
N LYS A 280 -46.86 4.08 6.38
CA LYS A 280 -46.27 4.68 5.19
C LYS A 280 -45.16 5.69 5.51
N ALA A 281 -45.37 6.57 6.48
CA ALA A 281 -44.36 7.51 6.94
C ALA A 281 -43.15 6.81 7.53
N LEU A 282 -43.34 5.75 8.30
CA LEU A 282 -42.26 4.88 8.80
C LEU A 282 -41.49 4.23 7.64
N LEU A 283 -42.18 3.67 6.65
CA LEU A 283 -41.52 3.04 5.49
C LEU A 283 -40.66 4.03 4.72
N ILE A 284 -41.15 5.27 4.49
CA ILE A 284 -40.38 6.33 3.82
C ILE A 284 -39.18 6.71 4.66
N SER A 285 -39.36 6.90 5.98
CA SER A 285 -38.22 7.23 6.87
C SER A 285 -37.18 6.10 6.96
N ALA A 286 -37.57 4.84 6.81
CA ALA A 286 -36.66 3.69 6.78
C ALA A 286 -35.82 3.60 5.50
N THR A 287 -36.26 4.26 4.42
CA THR A 287 -35.52 4.26 3.13
C THR A 287 -34.52 5.43 3.01
N LEU A 288 -34.71 6.51 3.74
CA LEU A 288 -33.87 7.71 3.68
C LEU A 288 -32.60 7.54 4.56
N SER A 289 -31.47 8.03 4.06
CA SER A 289 -30.21 8.06 4.80
C SER A 289 -30.28 9.00 6.02
N LEU A 290 -30.83 10.19 5.83
CA LEU A 290 -31.02 11.21 6.87
C LEU A 290 -32.50 11.64 6.95
N PRO A 291 -33.37 10.83 7.56
CA PRO A 291 -34.77 11.18 7.68
C PRO A 291 -34.96 12.29 8.71
N THR A 292 -35.41 13.47 8.24
CA THR A 292 -35.72 14.63 9.09
C THR A 292 -37.18 15.07 8.90
N VAL A 293 -37.74 15.72 9.91
CA VAL A 293 -39.07 16.35 9.84
C VAL A 293 -39.14 17.34 8.67
N ALA A 294 -38.06 18.04 8.41
CA ALA A 294 -37.98 18.99 7.28
C ALA A 294 -38.01 18.29 5.91
N VAL A 295 -37.32 17.16 5.76
CA VAL A 295 -37.28 16.35 4.53
C VAL A 295 -38.62 15.65 4.29
N LEU A 296 -39.18 14.97 5.28
CA LEU A 296 -40.48 14.31 5.11
C LEU A 296 -41.62 15.29 4.83
N GLY A 297 -41.54 16.51 5.34
CA GLY A 297 -42.58 17.51 5.26
C GLY A 297 -43.68 17.35 6.31
N LYS A 298 -44.55 18.38 6.46
CA LYS A 298 -45.51 18.45 7.56
C LYS A 298 -46.56 17.31 7.59
N ALA A 299 -47.01 16.82 6.45
CA ALA A 299 -48.03 15.76 6.40
C ALA A 299 -47.49 14.38 6.85
N ASP A 300 -46.34 13.99 6.32
CA ASP A 300 -45.75 12.68 6.64
C ASP A 300 -45.18 12.69 8.07
N SER A 301 -44.56 13.82 8.52
CA SER A 301 -44.04 13.94 9.89
C SER A 301 -45.11 13.98 10.97
N ALA A 302 -46.28 14.60 10.70
CA ALA A 302 -47.43 14.56 11.63
C ALA A 302 -47.97 13.15 11.81
N SER A 303 -47.89 12.31 10.81
CA SER A 303 -48.29 10.89 10.87
C SER A 303 -47.36 10.07 11.79
N LEU A 304 -46.14 10.53 12.12
CA LEU A 304 -45.19 9.84 13.00
C LEU A 304 -45.51 10.04 14.51
N ALA A 305 -46.41 10.94 14.90
CA ALA A 305 -46.77 11.17 16.30
C ALA A 305 -47.21 9.86 17.00
N GLU A 306 -48.03 9.04 16.35
CA GLU A 306 -48.46 7.74 16.83
C GLU A 306 -47.28 6.75 16.99
N ALA A 307 -46.28 6.80 16.08
CA ALA A 307 -45.06 5.96 16.17
C ALA A 307 -44.11 6.42 17.27
N VAL A 308 -44.10 7.73 17.60
CA VAL A 308 -43.35 8.27 18.73
C VAL A 308 -44.01 7.84 20.06
N GLU A 309 -45.34 7.97 20.19
CA GLU A 309 -46.08 7.48 21.34
C GLU A 309 -45.91 5.97 21.55
N ALA A 310 -45.92 5.23 20.46
CA ALA A 310 -45.63 3.80 20.46
C ALA A 310 -44.15 3.47 20.74
N GLY A 311 -43.22 4.45 20.84
CA GLY A 311 -41.77 4.23 21.09
C GLY A 311 -41.06 3.46 20.00
N ILE A 312 -41.50 3.60 18.76
CA ILE A 312 -40.88 2.99 17.56
C ILE A 312 -39.83 3.91 16.99
N VAL A 313 -40.12 5.23 17.00
CA VAL A 313 -39.18 6.29 16.57
C VAL A 313 -39.07 7.37 17.64
N GLU A 314 -37.96 8.07 17.61
CA GLU A 314 -37.72 9.28 18.40
C GLU A 314 -37.43 10.45 17.44
N ILE A 315 -37.84 11.65 17.85
CA ILE A 315 -37.54 12.88 17.08
C ILE A 315 -36.73 13.80 17.97
N GLU A 316 -35.42 13.94 17.65
CA GLU A 316 -34.51 14.79 18.37
C GLU A 316 -33.93 15.84 17.43
N HIS A 317 -34.06 17.13 17.80
CA HIS A 317 -33.58 18.27 16.96
C HIS A 317 -34.05 18.21 15.50
N GLY A 318 -35.25 17.66 15.25
CA GLY A 318 -35.81 17.47 13.92
C GLY A 318 -35.36 16.23 13.15
N ASN A 319 -34.42 15.47 13.69
CA ASN A 319 -33.99 14.18 13.13
C ASN A 319 -34.91 13.05 13.60
N ILE A 320 -35.34 12.21 12.69
CA ILE A 320 -36.19 11.05 12.96
C ILE A 320 -35.27 9.82 13.10
N ARG A 321 -35.33 9.16 14.26
CA ARG A 321 -34.54 7.96 14.51
C ARG A 321 -35.42 6.83 14.99
N TYR A 322 -35.19 5.63 14.47
CA TYR A 322 -35.76 4.45 15.03
C TYR A 322 -35.12 4.16 16.40
N THR A 323 -35.93 3.86 17.40
CA THR A 323 -35.46 3.50 18.75
C THR A 323 -34.55 2.28 18.76
N HIS A 324 -34.69 1.42 17.74
CA HIS A 324 -33.86 0.28 17.46
C HIS A 324 -33.86 0.00 15.93
N PRO A 325 -32.77 -0.53 15.32
CA PRO A 325 -32.72 -0.86 13.88
C PRO A 325 -33.74 -1.92 13.42
N LEU A 326 -34.13 -2.87 14.30
CA LEU A 326 -35.09 -3.92 13.96
C LEU A 326 -36.45 -3.40 13.49
N PRO A 327 -37.11 -2.41 14.11
CA PRO A 327 -38.37 -1.86 13.57
C PRO A 327 -38.25 -1.35 12.13
N ALA A 328 -37.15 -0.68 11.78
CA ALA A 328 -36.91 -0.21 10.40
C ALA A 328 -36.84 -1.40 9.42
N SER A 329 -36.07 -2.42 9.76
CA SER A 329 -35.94 -3.64 8.93
C SER A 329 -37.26 -4.39 8.82
N VAL A 330 -38.06 -4.51 9.91
CA VAL A 330 -39.35 -5.17 9.89
C VAL A 330 -40.38 -4.37 9.08
N VAL A 331 -40.42 -3.03 9.20
CA VAL A 331 -41.27 -2.14 8.39
C VAL A 331 -40.98 -2.37 6.92
N TYR A 332 -39.70 -2.39 6.53
CA TYR A 332 -39.30 -2.59 5.13
C TYR A 332 -39.61 -4.00 4.63
N ALA A 333 -39.32 -5.02 5.41
CA ALA A 333 -39.58 -6.43 5.06
C ALA A 333 -41.07 -6.76 4.97
N ALA A 334 -41.90 -6.18 5.85
CA ALA A 334 -43.35 -6.38 5.87
C ALA A 334 -44.10 -5.65 4.72
N ALA A 335 -43.48 -4.65 4.10
CA ALA A 335 -44.06 -3.90 3.01
C ALA A 335 -44.08 -4.72 1.70
N SER A 336 -45.18 -4.63 0.94
CA SER A 336 -45.29 -5.24 -0.38
C SER A 336 -44.27 -4.63 -1.35
N THR A 337 -44.02 -5.32 -2.46
CA THR A 337 -43.12 -4.80 -3.51
C THR A 337 -43.57 -3.44 -4.05
N GLU A 338 -44.89 -3.23 -4.18
CA GLU A 338 -45.46 -1.98 -4.64
C GLU A 338 -45.29 -0.85 -3.62
N GLU A 339 -45.53 -1.14 -2.33
CA GLU A 339 -45.29 -0.17 -1.25
C GLU A 339 -43.84 0.25 -1.16
N ARG A 340 -42.90 -0.71 -1.27
CA ARG A 340 -41.46 -0.42 -1.31
C ARG A 340 -41.07 0.45 -2.48
N ARG A 341 -41.56 0.13 -3.69
CA ARG A 341 -41.34 0.98 -4.89
C ARG A 341 -41.88 2.39 -4.69
N SER A 342 -43.09 2.52 -4.16
CA SER A 342 -43.72 3.82 -3.88
C SER A 342 -42.90 4.62 -2.84
N ALA A 343 -42.38 3.95 -1.80
CA ALA A 343 -41.54 4.59 -0.80
C ALA A 343 -40.21 5.08 -1.41
N HIS A 344 -39.58 4.25 -2.22
CA HIS A 344 -38.34 4.66 -2.93
C HIS A 344 -38.61 5.78 -3.95
N ALA A 345 -39.70 5.77 -4.69
CA ALA A 345 -40.06 6.87 -5.57
C ALA A 345 -40.26 8.19 -4.79
N ARG A 346 -40.87 8.11 -3.61
CA ARG A 346 -41.04 9.26 -2.71
C ARG A 346 -39.70 9.72 -2.13
N ALA A 347 -38.82 8.81 -1.68
CA ALA A 347 -37.51 9.10 -1.21
C ALA A 347 -36.64 9.79 -2.26
N ALA A 348 -36.69 9.31 -3.52
CA ALA A 348 -36.00 9.94 -4.66
C ALA A 348 -36.42 11.40 -4.89
N ALA A 349 -37.72 11.70 -4.66
CA ALA A 349 -38.24 13.08 -4.77
C ALA A 349 -37.85 13.98 -3.59
N LEU A 350 -37.47 13.42 -2.45
CA LEU A 350 -37.14 14.14 -1.20
C LEU A 350 -35.65 14.38 -1.04
N THR A 351 -34.80 13.49 -1.54
CA THR A 351 -33.33 13.62 -1.40
C THR A 351 -32.73 14.57 -2.46
N LYS A 352 -31.73 15.36 -2.02
CA LYS A 352 -30.92 16.22 -2.89
C LYS A 352 -29.63 15.56 -3.35
N ASN A 353 -29.20 14.53 -2.67
CA ASN A 353 -27.99 13.78 -3.02
C ASN A 353 -28.22 13.00 -4.30
N GLN A 354 -27.41 13.26 -5.33
CA GLN A 354 -27.57 12.67 -6.67
C GLN A 354 -27.42 11.16 -6.66
N SER A 355 -26.45 10.61 -5.92
CA SER A 355 -26.21 9.16 -5.83
C SER A 355 -27.37 8.46 -5.10
N GLU A 356 -27.82 9.00 -3.96
CA GLU A 356 -28.97 8.48 -3.22
C GLU A 356 -30.24 8.53 -4.05
N ARG A 357 -30.49 9.65 -4.73
CA ARG A 357 -31.64 9.79 -5.63
C ARG A 357 -31.62 8.76 -6.75
N ALA A 358 -30.47 8.57 -7.42
CA ALA A 358 -30.33 7.59 -8.50
C ALA A 358 -30.57 6.16 -8.00
N HIS A 359 -30.03 5.82 -6.82
CA HIS A 359 -30.25 4.53 -6.18
C HIS A 359 -31.75 4.29 -5.86
N HIS A 360 -32.43 5.29 -5.29
CA HIS A 360 -33.86 5.18 -5.03
C HIS A 360 -34.70 5.07 -6.31
N LEU A 361 -34.33 5.76 -7.38
CA LEU A 361 -35.01 5.62 -8.69
C LEU A 361 -34.83 4.18 -9.22
N ALA A 362 -33.66 3.61 -9.08
CA ALA A 362 -33.41 2.22 -9.45
C ALA A 362 -34.33 1.25 -8.69
N LEU A 363 -34.43 1.42 -7.37
CA LEU A 363 -35.30 0.58 -6.52
C LEU A 363 -36.79 0.81 -6.71
N ALA A 364 -37.17 1.97 -7.21
CA ALA A 364 -38.55 2.29 -7.56
C ALA A 364 -38.99 1.69 -8.91
N SER A 365 -38.02 1.39 -9.79
CA SER A 365 -38.30 0.92 -11.16
C SER A 365 -38.87 -0.50 -11.16
N ALA A 366 -39.85 -0.72 -12.06
CA ALA A 366 -40.49 -2.02 -12.22
C ALA A 366 -39.78 -2.93 -13.24
N GLY A 367 -38.87 -2.36 -14.03
CA GLY A 367 -38.12 -3.03 -15.09
C GLY A 367 -37.18 -2.03 -15.77
N PRO A 368 -36.64 -2.34 -16.94
CA PRO A 368 -35.76 -1.47 -17.70
C PRO A 368 -36.38 -0.08 -17.93
N ASP A 369 -35.62 0.98 -17.69
CA ASP A 369 -36.00 2.38 -17.85
C ASP A 369 -34.76 3.21 -18.21
N GLU A 370 -34.66 3.63 -19.46
CA GLU A 370 -33.53 4.39 -20.00
C GLU A 370 -33.31 5.74 -19.29
N LYS A 371 -34.36 6.36 -18.81
CA LYS A 371 -34.24 7.63 -18.09
C LYS A 371 -33.53 7.43 -16.75
N VAL A 372 -33.95 6.38 -16.04
CA VAL A 372 -33.31 6.01 -14.76
C VAL A 372 -31.87 5.49 -14.97
N ALA A 373 -31.65 4.67 -16.00
CA ALA A 373 -30.34 4.18 -16.38
C ALA A 373 -29.35 5.33 -16.68
N ARG A 374 -29.82 6.40 -17.33
CA ARG A 374 -29.01 7.60 -17.60
C ARG A 374 -28.71 8.41 -16.33
N GLU A 375 -29.66 8.54 -15.41
CA GLU A 375 -29.41 9.18 -14.11
C GLU A 375 -28.39 8.39 -13.28
N LEU A 376 -28.45 7.06 -13.31
CA LEU A 376 -27.45 6.18 -12.66
C LEU A 376 -26.06 6.31 -13.29
N GLU A 377 -25.98 6.39 -14.62
CA GLU A 377 -24.73 6.62 -15.35
C GLU A 377 -24.07 7.95 -14.94
N GLN A 378 -24.87 9.01 -14.82
CA GLN A 378 -24.36 10.31 -14.33
C GLN A 378 -23.92 10.25 -12.88
N ALA A 379 -24.67 9.56 -12.03
CA ALA A 379 -24.31 9.37 -10.62
C ALA A 379 -23.04 8.52 -10.47
N ALA A 380 -22.86 7.50 -11.32
CA ALA A 380 -21.63 6.68 -11.36
C ALA A 380 -20.41 7.53 -11.76
N ALA A 381 -20.56 8.38 -12.79
CA ALA A 381 -19.48 9.29 -13.19
C ALA A 381 -19.12 10.28 -12.06
N ALA A 382 -20.11 10.82 -11.37
CA ALA A 382 -19.91 11.70 -10.24
C ALA A 382 -19.25 10.98 -9.04
N ALA A 383 -19.58 9.71 -8.78
CA ALA A 383 -18.94 8.88 -7.76
C ALA A 383 -17.46 8.60 -8.09
N ALA A 384 -17.17 8.24 -9.35
CA ALA A 384 -15.79 8.05 -9.83
C ALA A 384 -14.95 9.33 -9.68
N ALA A 385 -15.52 10.49 -10.05
CA ALA A 385 -14.84 11.79 -9.89
C ALA A 385 -14.56 12.16 -8.42
N ARG A 386 -15.28 11.56 -7.47
CA ARG A 386 -15.08 11.73 -6.01
C ARG A 386 -14.17 10.69 -5.39
N ALA A 387 -13.44 9.90 -6.19
CA ALA A 387 -12.60 8.82 -5.73
C ALA A 387 -13.35 7.69 -4.97
N ALA A 388 -14.58 7.40 -5.40
CA ALA A 388 -15.40 6.31 -4.88
C ALA A 388 -15.68 5.26 -5.98
N PRO A 389 -14.66 4.54 -6.46
CA PRO A 389 -14.79 3.61 -7.58
C PRO A 389 -15.72 2.43 -7.28
N ASP A 390 -15.83 1.98 -6.01
CA ASP A 390 -16.78 0.92 -5.62
C ASP A 390 -18.23 1.35 -5.84
N SER A 391 -18.60 2.55 -5.36
CA SER A 391 -19.94 3.10 -5.59
C SER A 391 -20.19 3.39 -7.07
N ALA A 392 -19.16 3.81 -7.81
CA ALA A 392 -19.25 4.00 -9.26
C ALA A 392 -19.50 2.68 -9.99
N ALA A 393 -18.86 1.59 -9.59
CA ALA A 393 -19.08 0.24 -10.12
C ALA A 393 -20.53 -0.21 -9.88
N GLU A 394 -21.01 -0.12 -8.63
CA GLU A 394 -22.39 -0.50 -8.26
C GLU A 394 -23.44 0.29 -9.04
N LEU A 395 -23.29 1.62 -9.13
CA LEU A 395 -24.20 2.48 -9.90
C LEU A 395 -24.16 2.16 -11.40
N SER A 396 -22.98 1.85 -11.95
CA SER A 396 -22.83 1.44 -13.36
C SER A 396 -23.48 0.08 -13.64
N GLU A 397 -23.37 -0.88 -12.70
CA GLU A 397 -24.06 -2.19 -12.79
C GLU A 397 -25.59 -2.00 -12.79
N LEU A 398 -26.11 -1.16 -11.89
CA LEU A 398 -27.53 -0.82 -11.85
C LEU A 398 -27.99 -0.11 -13.14
N ALA A 399 -27.16 0.80 -13.69
CA ALA A 399 -27.45 1.46 -14.96
C ALA A 399 -27.52 0.45 -16.11
N ALA A 400 -26.57 -0.50 -16.18
CA ALA A 400 -26.59 -1.57 -17.18
C ALA A 400 -27.83 -2.48 -17.03
N LYS A 401 -28.20 -2.84 -15.79
CA LYS A 401 -29.37 -3.68 -15.49
C LYS A 401 -30.71 -3.03 -15.90
N LEU A 402 -30.80 -1.70 -15.76
CA LEU A 402 -31.99 -0.95 -16.11
C LEU A 402 -32.02 -0.43 -17.56
N THR A 403 -30.96 -0.69 -18.32
CA THR A 403 -30.93 -0.36 -19.75
C THR A 403 -31.92 -1.24 -20.52
N PRO A 404 -32.80 -0.67 -21.38
CA PRO A 404 -33.63 -1.48 -22.26
C PRO A 404 -32.80 -2.41 -23.13
N PRO A 405 -33.14 -3.71 -23.23
CA PRO A 405 -32.33 -4.71 -23.96
C PRO A 405 -32.22 -4.41 -25.46
N GLU A 406 -33.10 -3.57 -26.00
CA GLU A 406 -33.09 -3.10 -27.39
C GLU A 406 -31.95 -2.10 -27.65
N ASP A 407 -31.54 -1.32 -26.63
CA ASP A 407 -30.42 -0.38 -26.73
C ASP A 407 -29.08 -1.06 -26.42
N ARG A 408 -28.72 -1.96 -27.34
CA ARG A 408 -27.47 -2.73 -27.22
C ARG A 408 -26.24 -1.83 -27.09
N LYS A 409 -26.24 -0.67 -27.73
CA LYS A 409 -25.10 0.27 -27.69
C LYS A 409 -24.93 0.90 -26.31
N ALA A 410 -26.01 1.41 -25.71
CA ALA A 410 -25.97 1.95 -24.36
C ALA A 410 -25.63 0.87 -23.33
N LEU A 411 -26.17 -0.35 -23.49
CA LEU A 411 -25.85 -1.48 -22.63
C LEU A 411 -24.35 -1.83 -22.67
N ALA A 412 -23.77 -1.94 -23.88
CA ALA A 412 -22.34 -2.23 -24.05
C ALA A 412 -21.47 -1.14 -23.41
N ARG A 413 -21.78 0.14 -23.65
CA ARG A 413 -21.05 1.28 -23.05
C ARG A 413 -21.10 1.25 -21.52
N ARG A 414 -22.26 0.97 -20.91
CA ARG A 414 -22.41 0.92 -19.44
C ARG A 414 -21.71 -0.29 -18.83
N ARG A 415 -21.76 -1.46 -19.48
CA ARG A 415 -20.97 -2.64 -19.06
C ARG A 415 -19.46 -2.38 -19.14
N LEU A 416 -19.00 -1.70 -20.19
CA LEU A 416 -17.60 -1.28 -20.31
C LEU A 416 -17.23 -0.27 -19.21
N ALA A 417 -18.11 0.67 -18.88
CA ALA A 417 -17.89 1.58 -17.76
C ALA A 417 -17.79 0.83 -16.42
N THR A 418 -18.65 -0.17 -16.19
CA THR A 418 -18.56 -1.07 -15.04
C THR A 418 -17.20 -1.79 -14.98
N ALA A 419 -16.76 -2.39 -16.10
CA ALA A 419 -15.48 -3.09 -16.18
C ALA A 419 -14.30 -2.15 -15.85
N LYS A 420 -14.32 -0.91 -16.32
CA LYS A 420 -13.30 0.10 -15.98
C LYS A 420 -13.23 0.37 -14.47
N GLN A 421 -14.37 0.47 -13.79
CA GLN A 421 -14.38 0.68 -12.34
C GLN A 421 -13.91 -0.56 -11.58
N LEU A 422 -14.30 -1.76 -12.00
CA LEU A 422 -13.81 -3.03 -11.43
C LEU A 422 -12.30 -3.18 -11.61
N PHE A 423 -11.74 -2.73 -12.72
CA PHE A 423 -10.29 -2.68 -12.92
C PHE A 423 -9.60 -1.74 -11.92
N VAL A 424 -10.15 -0.55 -11.70
CA VAL A 424 -9.62 0.44 -10.75
C VAL A 424 -9.70 -0.07 -9.30
N THR A 425 -10.78 -0.81 -8.94
CA THR A 425 -10.91 -1.39 -7.58
C THR A 425 -10.03 -2.61 -7.34
N GLY A 426 -9.36 -3.13 -8.39
CA GLY A 426 -8.52 -4.33 -8.32
C GLY A 426 -9.30 -5.65 -8.39
N GLU A 427 -10.58 -5.62 -8.76
CA GLU A 427 -11.43 -6.81 -8.95
C GLU A 427 -11.19 -7.45 -10.33
N ALA A 428 -9.93 -7.84 -10.60
CA ALA A 428 -9.46 -8.25 -11.92
C ALA A 428 -10.24 -9.44 -12.51
N GLU A 429 -10.63 -10.42 -11.70
CA GLU A 429 -11.40 -11.59 -12.18
C GLU A 429 -12.83 -11.21 -12.62
N ARG A 430 -13.51 -10.37 -11.84
CA ARG A 430 -14.86 -9.88 -12.20
C ARG A 430 -14.79 -8.99 -13.44
N CYS A 431 -13.77 -8.13 -13.53
CA CYS A 431 -13.51 -7.30 -14.70
C CYS A 431 -13.34 -8.15 -15.96
N ARG A 432 -12.48 -9.17 -15.90
CA ARG A 432 -12.20 -10.11 -16.99
C ARG A 432 -13.46 -10.83 -17.44
N ALA A 433 -14.17 -11.48 -16.52
CA ALA A 433 -15.40 -12.21 -16.83
C ALA A 433 -16.46 -11.32 -17.51
N LEU A 434 -16.61 -10.07 -17.05
CA LEU A 434 -17.53 -9.12 -17.66
C LEU A 434 -17.10 -8.72 -19.07
N LEU A 435 -15.81 -8.50 -19.31
CA LEU A 435 -15.28 -8.14 -20.63
C LEU A 435 -15.37 -9.30 -21.63
N GLU A 436 -15.03 -10.52 -21.22
CA GLU A 436 -15.15 -11.74 -22.04
C GLU A 436 -16.62 -11.95 -22.48
N ALA A 437 -17.56 -11.83 -21.55
CA ALA A 437 -18.98 -11.94 -21.85
C ALA A 437 -19.42 -10.83 -22.84
N LEU A 438 -18.98 -9.59 -22.62
CA LEU A 438 -19.30 -8.47 -23.49
C LEU A 438 -18.75 -8.67 -24.92
N ILE A 439 -17.50 -9.11 -25.04
CA ILE A 439 -16.84 -9.35 -26.32
C ILE A 439 -17.51 -10.51 -27.08
N ALA A 440 -17.97 -11.55 -26.37
CA ALA A 440 -18.68 -12.68 -26.97
C ALA A 440 -20.09 -12.30 -27.50
N GLU A 441 -20.76 -11.35 -26.84
CA GLU A 441 -22.10 -10.87 -27.23
C GLU A 441 -22.07 -9.86 -28.40
N LEU A 442 -20.94 -9.14 -28.56
CA LEU A 442 -20.82 -8.09 -29.57
C LEU A 442 -20.15 -8.60 -30.86
N GLY A 443 -20.72 -8.25 -32.02
CA GLY A 443 -19.99 -8.27 -33.28
C GLY A 443 -18.91 -7.17 -33.31
N PRO A 444 -18.04 -7.13 -34.36
CA PRO A 444 -17.08 -6.04 -34.53
C PRO A 444 -17.74 -4.67 -34.45
N CYS A 445 -17.32 -3.86 -33.49
CA CYS A 445 -17.85 -2.52 -33.23
C CYS A 445 -16.90 -1.72 -32.35
N PRO A 446 -17.03 -0.38 -32.27
CA PRO A 446 -16.21 0.49 -31.45
C PRO A 446 -16.16 0.09 -29.97
N GLU A 447 -17.28 -0.28 -29.39
CA GLU A 447 -17.38 -0.67 -27.98
C GLU A 447 -16.67 -2.01 -27.70
N ARG A 448 -16.65 -2.94 -28.68
CA ARG A 448 -15.91 -4.19 -28.60
C ARG A 448 -14.42 -3.94 -28.69
N ALA A 449 -13.95 -3.03 -29.56
CA ALA A 449 -12.57 -2.61 -29.63
C ALA A 449 -12.07 -2.05 -28.28
N ASP A 450 -12.85 -1.15 -27.65
CA ASP A 450 -12.53 -0.61 -26.32
C ASP A 450 -12.47 -1.72 -25.24
N ALA A 451 -13.34 -2.73 -25.32
CA ALA A 451 -13.36 -3.86 -24.40
C ALA A 451 -12.13 -4.78 -24.58
N LEU A 452 -11.72 -5.04 -25.83
CA LEU A 452 -10.51 -5.81 -26.16
C LEU A 452 -9.24 -5.14 -25.62
N VAL A 453 -9.13 -3.81 -25.76
CA VAL A 453 -8.02 -3.04 -25.19
C VAL A 453 -7.97 -3.21 -23.67
N LEU A 454 -9.09 -3.02 -22.98
CA LEU A 454 -9.12 -3.15 -21.51
C LEU A 454 -8.85 -4.61 -21.07
N LEU A 455 -9.35 -5.60 -21.81
CA LEU A 455 -9.08 -7.01 -21.53
C LEU A 455 -7.59 -7.33 -21.63
N SER A 456 -6.88 -6.76 -22.64
CA SER A 456 -5.42 -6.96 -22.81
C SER A 456 -4.58 -6.51 -21.61
N GLU A 457 -5.09 -5.59 -20.79
CA GLU A 457 -4.44 -5.13 -19.56
C GLU A 457 -4.63 -6.10 -18.38
N THR A 458 -5.63 -7.00 -18.46
CA THR A 458 -5.98 -7.93 -17.37
C THR A 458 -5.41 -9.32 -17.56
N VAL A 459 -5.04 -9.71 -18.79
CA VAL A 459 -4.51 -11.04 -19.07
C VAL A 459 -3.01 -11.12 -18.74
N PRO A 460 -2.56 -12.24 -18.13
CA PRO A 460 -1.14 -12.42 -17.80
C PRO A 460 -0.30 -12.88 -19.00
N ASP A 461 -0.91 -13.54 -19.99
CA ASP A 461 -0.25 -14.01 -21.20
C ASP A 461 -0.04 -12.85 -22.18
N LEU A 462 1.23 -12.56 -22.49
CA LEU A 462 1.60 -11.42 -23.32
C LEU A 462 1.27 -11.62 -24.80
N ASP A 463 1.31 -12.84 -25.31
CA ASP A 463 0.91 -13.15 -26.69
C ASP A 463 -0.61 -13.03 -26.86
N GLU A 464 -1.37 -13.43 -25.85
CA GLU A 464 -2.81 -13.17 -25.80
C GLU A 464 -3.12 -11.67 -25.79
N ALA A 465 -2.41 -10.91 -24.94
CA ALA A 465 -2.56 -9.44 -24.89
C ALA A 465 -2.27 -8.77 -26.24
N VAL A 466 -1.20 -9.20 -26.93
CA VAL A 466 -0.85 -8.72 -28.29
C VAL A 466 -1.97 -9.04 -29.29
N ASN A 467 -2.52 -10.25 -29.24
CA ASN A 467 -3.60 -10.65 -30.15
C ASN A 467 -4.89 -9.86 -29.91
N LEU A 468 -5.26 -9.61 -28.64
CA LEU A 468 -6.40 -8.77 -28.28
C LEU A 468 -6.24 -7.34 -28.79
N CYS A 469 -5.06 -6.74 -28.64
CA CYS A 469 -4.78 -5.41 -29.16
C CYS A 469 -4.82 -5.34 -30.69
N ARG A 470 -4.37 -6.38 -31.40
CA ARG A 470 -4.46 -6.45 -32.88
C ARG A 470 -5.91 -6.51 -33.34
N GLN A 471 -6.74 -7.35 -32.70
CA GLN A 471 -8.16 -7.40 -32.97
C GLN A 471 -8.85 -6.04 -32.73
N ALA A 472 -8.49 -5.39 -31.60
CA ALA A 472 -9.01 -4.05 -31.31
C ALA A 472 -8.65 -3.03 -32.38
N LEU A 473 -7.41 -3.08 -32.90
CA LEU A 473 -6.95 -2.20 -33.97
C LEU A 473 -7.72 -2.41 -35.27
N GLU A 474 -7.96 -3.68 -35.65
CA GLU A 474 -8.73 -4.03 -36.84
C GLU A 474 -10.17 -3.47 -36.77
N GLU A 475 -10.78 -3.56 -35.59
CA GLU A 475 -12.15 -3.08 -35.36
C GLU A 475 -12.26 -1.54 -35.21
N ALA A 476 -11.16 -0.88 -34.84
CA ALA A 476 -11.07 0.57 -34.66
C ALA A 476 -10.57 1.31 -35.92
N ALA A 477 -10.41 0.64 -37.08
CA ALA A 477 -9.68 1.12 -38.25
C ALA A 477 -10.09 2.54 -38.74
N ASP A 478 -11.34 2.89 -38.64
CA ASP A 478 -11.90 4.16 -39.10
C ASP A 478 -11.95 5.25 -38.01
N ASP A 479 -11.63 4.91 -36.77
CA ASP A 479 -11.61 5.85 -35.63
C ASP A 479 -10.15 6.03 -35.16
N ASP A 480 -9.52 7.12 -35.57
CA ASP A 480 -8.11 7.38 -35.26
C ASP A 480 -7.83 7.44 -33.75
N ALA A 481 -8.76 7.90 -32.92
CA ALA A 481 -8.58 7.93 -31.47
C ALA A 481 -8.58 6.51 -30.87
N ARG A 482 -9.51 5.64 -31.28
CA ARG A 482 -9.55 4.24 -30.83
C ARG A 482 -8.40 3.43 -31.40
N ALA A 483 -8.05 3.65 -32.66
CA ALA A 483 -6.90 3.03 -33.28
C ALA A 483 -5.59 3.40 -32.55
N ALA A 484 -5.42 4.68 -32.20
CA ALA A 484 -4.30 5.13 -31.37
C ALA A 484 -4.24 4.41 -30.04
N LYS A 485 -5.37 4.31 -29.29
CA LYS A 485 -5.42 3.56 -28.01
C LYS A 485 -5.04 2.10 -28.18
N ALA A 486 -5.56 1.42 -29.20
CA ALA A 486 -5.25 0.03 -29.47
C ALA A 486 -3.76 -0.18 -29.79
N VAL A 487 -3.16 0.72 -30.59
CA VAL A 487 -1.73 0.66 -30.93
C VAL A 487 -0.84 1.01 -29.73
N ILE A 488 -1.22 1.98 -28.89
CA ILE A 488 -0.51 2.31 -27.66
C ILE A 488 -0.52 1.09 -26.71
N ALA A 489 -1.66 0.42 -26.53
CA ALA A 489 -1.76 -0.79 -25.72
C ALA A 489 -0.94 -1.95 -26.31
N LEU A 490 -0.92 -2.08 -27.64
CA LEU A 490 -0.08 -3.04 -28.35
C LEU A 490 1.42 -2.79 -28.08
N GLY A 491 1.85 -1.53 -28.19
CA GLY A 491 3.21 -1.12 -27.86
C GLY A 491 3.58 -1.41 -26.41
N ALA A 492 2.68 -1.12 -25.46
CA ALA A 492 2.87 -1.46 -24.05
C ALA A 492 2.99 -2.97 -23.82
N SER A 493 2.25 -3.79 -24.58
CA SER A 493 2.35 -5.26 -24.52
C SER A 493 3.69 -5.75 -25.07
N PHE A 494 4.18 -5.19 -26.19
CA PHE A 494 5.52 -5.49 -26.70
C PHE A 494 6.61 -5.06 -25.72
N GLY A 495 6.50 -3.88 -25.09
CA GLY A 495 7.45 -3.43 -24.07
C GLY A 495 7.51 -4.35 -22.84
N ARG A 496 6.35 -4.87 -22.38
CA ARG A 496 6.31 -5.89 -21.32
C ARG A 496 6.96 -7.22 -21.73
N ALA A 497 6.86 -7.56 -23.02
CA ALA A 497 7.45 -8.76 -23.60
C ALA A 497 8.94 -8.58 -24.02
N ASN A 498 9.58 -7.43 -23.72
CA ASN A 498 10.93 -7.06 -24.15
C ASN A 498 11.11 -7.07 -25.70
N ARG A 499 10.03 -6.85 -26.44
CA ARG A 499 10.01 -6.76 -27.91
C ARG A 499 10.13 -5.32 -28.36
N ASP A 500 11.25 -4.68 -28.01
CA ASP A 500 11.43 -3.22 -28.13
C ASP A 500 11.47 -2.72 -29.59
N ALA A 501 11.94 -3.56 -30.52
CA ALA A 501 11.94 -3.24 -31.95
C ALA A 501 10.51 -3.14 -32.49
N GLU A 502 9.66 -4.12 -32.20
CA GLU A 502 8.25 -4.08 -32.57
C GLU A 502 7.49 -2.98 -31.83
N HIS A 503 7.86 -2.73 -30.55
CA HIS A 503 7.32 -1.56 -29.83
C HIS A 503 7.60 -0.26 -30.57
N LEU A 504 8.83 -0.02 -31.05
CA LEU A 504 9.19 1.19 -31.78
C LEU A 504 8.42 1.32 -33.11
N GLU A 505 8.22 0.20 -33.82
CA GLU A 505 7.45 0.18 -35.07
C GLU A 505 6.00 0.62 -34.84
N VAL A 506 5.34 -0.01 -33.85
CA VAL A 506 3.93 0.34 -33.56
C VAL A 506 3.79 1.73 -32.92
N ALA A 507 4.78 2.20 -32.17
CA ALA A 507 4.76 3.54 -31.57
C ALA A 507 4.73 4.65 -32.62
N ARG A 508 5.36 4.44 -33.78
CA ARG A 508 5.25 5.38 -34.91
C ARG A 508 3.82 5.44 -35.46
N VAL A 509 3.18 4.28 -35.59
CA VAL A 509 1.79 4.20 -36.02
C VAL A 509 0.85 4.83 -34.99
N ALA A 510 1.13 4.62 -33.69
CA ALA A 510 0.39 5.27 -32.61
C ALA A 510 0.49 6.80 -32.70
N LEU A 511 1.67 7.33 -32.98
CA LEU A 511 1.91 8.77 -33.11
C LEU A 511 1.11 9.35 -34.29
N GLU A 512 1.15 8.71 -35.47
CA GLU A 512 0.38 9.15 -36.63
C GLU A 512 -1.14 9.16 -36.37
N ARG A 513 -1.64 8.12 -35.71
CA ARG A 513 -3.06 8.02 -35.35
C ARG A 513 -3.46 9.06 -34.31
N ALA A 514 -2.62 9.27 -33.28
CA ALA A 514 -2.85 10.27 -32.25
C ALA A 514 -2.86 11.70 -32.81
N GLU A 515 -1.95 12.02 -33.74
CA GLU A 515 -1.93 13.32 -34.44
C GLU A 515 -3.20 13.57 -35.25
N ARG A 516 -3.70 12.57 -36.01
CA ARG A 516 -4.95 12.68 -36.75
C ARG A 516 -6.17 12.79 -35.86
N SER A 517 -6.17 12.14 -34.69
CA SER A 517 -7.28 12.24 -33.75
C SER A 517 -7.42 13.64 -33.13
N GLY A 518 -6.32 14.39 -33.03
CA GLY A 518 -6.28 15.67 -32.31
C GLY A 518 -6.37 15.56 -30.78
N ASP A 519 -6.39 14.34 -30.24
CA ASP A 519 -6.43 14.08 -28.78
C ASP A 519 -5.04 14.27 -28.18
N LYS A 520 -4.88 15.31 -27.35
CA LYS A 520 -3.59 15.66 -26.75
C LYS A 520 -3.09 14.62 -25.75
N GLU A 521 -3.97 13.94 -25.03
CA GLU A 521 -3.56 12.89 -24.08
C GLU A 521 -3.01 11.69 -24.84
N LEU A 522 -3.67 11.23 -25.90
CA LEU A 522 -3.19 10.16 -26.76
C LEU A 522 -1.87 10.53 -27.45
N LEU A 523 -1.73 11.79 -27.82
CA LEU A 523 -0.49 12.28 -28.43
C LEU A 523 0.70 12.24 -27.44
N ILE A 524 0.47 12.60 -26.17
CA ILE A 524 1.47 12.45 -25.11
C ILE A 524 1.84 10.99 -24.93
N GLU A 525 0.87 10.08 -24.81
CA GLU A 525 1.12 8.65 -24.61
C GLU A 525 1.87 8.03 -25.80
N ALA A 526 1.55 8.42 -27.03
CA ALA A 526 2.25 7.94 -28.22
C ALA A 526 3.71 8.44 -28.28
N LEU A 527 3.95 9.73 -27.97
CA LEU A 527 5.31 10.31 -27.88
C LEU A 527 6.14 9.60 -26.81
N GLN A 528 5.55 9.33 -25.64
CA GLN A 528 6.19 8.57 -24.56
C GLN A 528 6.55 7.16 -25.01
N GLY A 529 5.64 6.43 -25.64
CA GLY A 529 5.88 5.09 -26.17
C GLY A 529 7.06 5.07 -27.16
N MET A 530 7.10 6.04 -28.05
CA MET A 530 8.16 6.16 -29.07
C MET A 530 9.54 6.45 -28.42
N THR A 531 9.61 7.46 -27.55
CA THR A 531 10.87 7.84 -26.89
C THR A 531 11.36 6.72 -25.97
N ASN A 532 10.42 6.01 -25.31
CA ASN A 532 10.73 4.90 -24.44
C ASN A 532 11.33 3.72 -25.20
N ALA A 533 10.68 3.27 -26.28
CA ALA A 533 11.19 2.19 -27.13
C ALA A 533 12.56 2.53 -27.74
N THR A 534 12.77 3.80 -28.07
CA THR A 534 14.07 4.30 -28.59
C THR A 534 15.20 4.11 -27.56
N VAL A 535 14.97 4.50 -26.30
CA VAL A 535 15.96 4.36 -25.22
C VAL A 535 16.21 2.89 -24.85
N LEU A 536 15.16 2.05 -24.84
CA LEU A 536 15.31 0.61 -24.58
C LEU A 536 16.11 -0.12 -25.69
N LEU A 537 16.18 0.45 -26.88
CA LEU A 537 17.06 -0.02 -27.96
C LEU A 537 18.49 0.57 -27.89
N GLY A 538 18.88 1.14 -26.76
CA GLY A 538 20.22 1.70 -26.53
C GLY A 538 20.50 3.04 -27.20
N LYS A 539 19.48 3.71 -27.75
CA LYS A 539 19.63 5.00 -28.42
C LYS A 539 19.45 6.16 -27.43
N PRO A 540 20.02 7.35 -27.72
CA PRO A 540 19.80 8.52 -26.87
C PRO A 540 18.32 8.95 -26.84
N ILE A 541 17.96 9.75 -25.85
CA ILE A 541 16.61 10.33 -25.74
C ILE A 541 16.33 11.19 -26.97
N ASP A 542 15.15 11.02 -27.55
CA ASP A 542 14.62 11.98 -28.54
C ASP A 542 14.07 13.20 -27.77
N GLU A 543 14.97 14.15 -27.53
CA GLU A 543 14.69 15.38 -26.79
C GLU A 543 13.55 16.19 -27.40
N ALA A 544 13.45 16.25 -28.73
CA ALA A 544 12.39 17.02 -29.40
C ALA A 544 11.00 16.44 -29.09
N SER A 545 10.85 15.12 -29.22
CA SER A 545 9.59 14.42 -28.89
C SER A 545 9.24 14.51 -27.41
N MET A 546 10.24 14.40 -26.53
CA MET A 546 10.02 14.51 -25.10
C MET A 546 9.61 15.94 -24.69
N GLN A 547 10.26 16.96 -25.21
CA GLN A 547 9.89 18.36 -24.95
C GLN A 547 8.48 18.67 -25.46
N ARG A 548 8.09 18.16 -26.65
CA ARG A 548 6.72 18.27 -27.16
C ARG A 548 5.70 17.64 -26.21
N ALA A 549 6.00 16.46 -25.66
CA ALA A 549 5.11 15.81 -24.68
C ALA A 549 4.97 16.65 -23.40
N LEU A 550 6.08 17.21 -22.89
CA LEU A 550 6.09 18.08 -21.71
C LEU A 550 5.34 19.40 -21.94
N GLU A 551 5.37 19.95 -23.15
CA GLU A 551 4.60 21.14 -23.54
C GLU A 551 3.11 20.87 -23.58
N LEU A 552 2.71 19.76 -24.19
CA LEU A 552 1.31 19.32 -24.21
C LEU A 552 0.77 19.08 -22.79
N GLU A 553 1.55 18.45 -21.90
CA GLU A 553 1.14 18.27 -20.50
C GLU A 553 0.93 19.61 -19.79
N ARG A 554 1.76 20.63 -20.06
CA ARG A 554 1.53 21.98 -19.50
C ARG A 554 0.24 22.64 -19.97
N GLU A 555 -0.20 22.33 -21.20
CA GLU A 555 -1.46 22.86 -21.75
C GLU A 555 -2.70 22.20 -21.21
N ILE A 556 -2.68 20.87 -20.96
CA ILE A 556 -3.87 20.10 -20.52
C ILE A 556 -3.92 19.89 -19.01
N GLY A 557 -2.85 20.21 -18.28
CA GLY A 557 -2.70 19.92 -16.85
C GLY A 557 -1.83 18.70 -16.60
N VAL A 558 -1.35 18.57 -15.37
CA VAL A 558 -0.45 17.46 -14.96
C VAL A 558 -1.15 16.12 -15.08
N LEU A 559 -0.58 15.21 -15.84
CA LEU A 559 -1.06 13.85 -15.96
C LEU A 559 -0.56 12.99 -14.79
N PRO A 560 -1.40 12.12 -14.21
CA PRO A 560 -1.02 11.30 -13.07
C PRO A 560 -0.18 10.09 -13.49
N GLY A 561 0.81 9.76 -12.66
CA GLY A 561 1.56 8.52 -12.69
C GLY A 561 2.26 8.20 -13.99
N ARG A 562 2.03 6.98 -14.47
CA ARG A 562 2.66 6.48 -15.72
C ARG A 562 2.25 7.23 -17.00
N ARG A 563 1.24 8.09 -16.92
CA ARG A 563 0.82 8.97 -18.01
C ARG A 563 1.64 10.27 -18.05
N SER A 564 2.38 10.63 -16.97
CA SER A 564 3.20 11.83 -16.91
C SER A 564 4.47 11.70 -17.76
N PRO A 565 4.70 12.56 -18.78
CA PRO A 565 5.94 12.56 -19.54
C PRO A 565 7.16 12.90 -18.70
N ARG A 566 7.01 13.66 -17.60
CA ARG A 566 8.12 13.97 -16.68
C ARG A 566 8.64 12.71 -16.01
N LEU A 567 7.77 11.83 -15.55
CA LEU A 567 8.18 10.58 -14.94
C LEU A 567 8.98 9.73 -15.93
N TRP A 568 8.49 9.60 -17.17
CA TRP A 568 9.20 8.84 -18.21
C TRP A 568 10.53 9.47 -18.57
N TYR A 569 10.63 10.80 -18.59
CA TYR A 569 11.89 11.49 -18.81
C TYR A 569 12.93 11.16 -17.72
N GLY A 570 12.51 11.14 -16.45
CA GLY A 570 13.36 10.67 -15.35
C GLY A 570 13.78 9.20 -15.49
N TRP A 571 12.86 8.31 -15.97
CA TRP A 571 13.18 6.91 -16.23
C TRP A 571 14.15 6.72 -17.37
N GLN A 572 14.05 7.48 -18.43
CA GLN A 572 14.95 7.43 -19.58
C GLN A 572 16.38 7.85 -19.19
N HIS A 573 16.56 8.93 -18.43
CA HIS A 573 17.85 9.31 -17.85
C HIS A 573 18.41 8.21 -16.93
N TYR A 574 17.58 7.60 -16.08
CA TYR A 574 17.98 6.48 -15.22
C TYR A 574 18.49 5.28 -16.05
N TRP A 575 17.81 4.93 -17.15
CA TRP A 575 18.24 3.84 -18.02
C TRP A 575 19.48 4.14 -18.81
N LEU A 576 19.72 5.40 -19.16
CA LEU A 576 20.95 5.86 -19.81
C LEU A 576 22.10 6.09 -18.82
N ASP A 577 21.88 5.75 -17.54
CA ASP A 577 22.87 5.91 -16.47
C ASP A 577 23.25 7.38 -16.16
N ASP A 578 22.41 8.31 -16.56
CA ASP A 578 22.53 9.73 -16.23
C ASP A 578 21.86 10.01 -14.88
N ILE A 579 22.55 9.61 -13.81
CA ILE A 579 22.03 9.69 -12.42
C ILE A 579 21.77 11.13 -12.01
N ASP A 580 22.63 12.06 -12.42
CA ASP A 580 22.54 13.46 -12.00
C ASP A 580 21.35 14.18 -12.63
N ALA A 581 20.97 13.84 -13.86
CA ALA A 581 19.75 14.34 -14.48
C ALA A 581 18.49 13.61 -14.00
N ALA A 582 18.56 12.29 -13.79
CA ALA A 582 17.41 11.49 -13.35
C ALA A 582 16.93 11.84 -11.94
N ARG A 583 17.87 12.01 -10.98
CA ARG A 583 17.55 12.18 -9.55
C ARG A 583 16.61 13.35 -9.27
N PRO A 584 16.88 14.61 -9.67
CA PRO A 584 16.00 15.73 -9.33
C PRO A 584 14.61 15.59 -9.94
N ILE A 585 14.49 14.97 -11.13
CA ILE A 585 13.21 14.73 -11.79
C ILE A 585 12.40 13.72 -11.00
N VAL A 586 12.98 12.54 -10.71
CA VAL A 586 12.31 11.45 -10.01
C VAL A 586 11.96 11.85 -8.58
N GLN A 587 12.85 12.56 -7.89
CA GLN A 587 12.61 13.07 -6.55
C GLN A 587 11.42 14.03 -6.53
N ALA A 588 11.37 15.02 -7.42
CA ALA A 588 10.29 15.99 -7.48
C ALA A 588 8.93 15.34 -7.77
N GLU A 589 8.87 14.35 -8.68
CA GLU A 589 7.64 13.63 -8.99
C GLU A 589 7.22 12.71 -7.82
N THR A 590 8.18 12.08 -7.16
CA THR A 590 7.93 11.23 -5.98
C THR A 590 7.38 12.07 -4.81
N GLU A 591 7.99 13.21 -4.52
CA GLU A 591 7.53 14.14 -3.49
C GLU A 591 6.14 14.70 -3.80
N ARG A 592 5.89 15.04 -5.06
CA ARG A 592 4.58 15.52 -5.52
C ARG A 592 3.50 14.44 -5.35
N ALA A 593 3.76 13.21 -5.80
CA ALA A 593 2.81 12.11 -5.66
C ALA A 593 2.44 11.86 -4.19
N LEU A 594 3.42 11.93 -3.29
CA LEU A 594 3.18 11.77 -1.85
C LEU A 594 2.36 12.95 -1.29
N ALA A 595 2.71 14.19 -1.66
CA ALA A 595 1.99 15.38 -1.21
C ALA A 595 0.52 15.41 -1.68
N GLU A 596 0.28 14.93 -2.90
CA GLU A 596 -1.07 14.81 -3.49
C GLU A 596 -1.82 13.56 -3.02
N GLY A 597 -1.21 12.68 -2.21
CA GLY A 597 -1.82 11.45 -1.71
C GLY A 597 -1.96 10.35 -2.77
N ARG A 598 -1.26 10.45 -3.90
CA ARG A 598 -1.23 9.44 -4.97
C ARG A 598 -0.30 8.29 -4.60
N LEU A 599 -0.70 7.55 -3.56
CA LEU A 599 0.17 6.58 -2.88
C LEU A 599 0.57 5.42 -3.79
N THR A 600 -0.32 4.93 -4.66
CA THR A 600 0.01 3.86 -5.62
C THR A 600 1.10 4.32 -6.58
N GLU A 601 1.02 5.54 -7.09
CA GLU A 601 2.00 6.11 -7.99
C GLU A 601 3.33 6.33 -7.29
N TRP A 602 3.30 6.87 -6.08
CA TRP A 602 4.47 7.00 -5.24
C TRP A 602 5.18 5.66 -5.04
N LEU A 603 4.43 4.58 -4.74
CA LEU A 603 4.96 3.22 -4.59
C LEU A 603 5.56 2.64 -5.88
N HIS A 604 5.11 3.07 -7.05
CA HIS A 604 5.73 2.68 -8.33
C HIS A 604 7.02 3.46 -8.62
N MET A 605 7.13 4.70 -8.13
CA MET A 605 8.27 5.57 -8.38
C MET A 605 9.40 5.40 -7.36
N ILE A 606 9.06 5.17 -6.09
CA ILE A 606 10.04 5.13 -5.00
C ILE A 606 11.14 4.09 -5.18
N PRO A 607 10.91 2.87 -5.77
CA PRO A 607 11.98 1.92 -6.02
C PRO A 607 13.06 2.45 -6.96
N MET A 608 12.69 3.29 -7.93
CA MET A 608 13.69 3.94 -8.81
C MET A 608 14.52 4.96 -8.03
N LEU A 609 13.89 5.80 -7.22
CA LEU A 609 14.61 6.77 -6.39
C LEU A 609 15.58 6.04 -5.44
N ILE A 610 15.14 4.93 -4.83
CA ILE A 610 16.00 4.09 -4.01
C ILE A 610 17.21 3.57 -4.80
N ASN A 611 17.00 3.07 -6.02
CA ASN A 611 18.09 2.57 -6.87
C ASN A 611 19.05 3.70 -7.32
N LEU A 612 18.54 4.91 -7.61
CA LEU A 612 19.36 6.08 -7.88
C LEU A 612 20.27 6.41 -6.69
N GLU A 613 19.71 6.43 -5.48
CA GLU A 613 20.49 6.70 -4.26
C GLU A 613 21.51 5.59 -3.94
N LEU A 614 21.16 4.32 -4.20
CA LEU A 614 22.10 3.20 -4.09
C LEU A 614 23.29 3.35 -5.04
N ARG A 615 23.05 3.69 -6.32
CA ARG A 615 24.11 3.93 -7.31
C ARG A 615 24.97 5.13 -6.92
N ALA A 616 24.34 6.20 -6.44
CA ALA A 616 25.02 7.42 -6.01
C ALA A 616 25.80 7.25 -4.69
N GLY A 617 25.65 6.13 -3.97
CA GLY A 617 26.31 5.86 -2.69
C GLY A 617 25.61 6.44 -1.47
N ASN A 618 24.40 6.96 -1.59
CA ASN A 618 23.59 7.49 -0.49
C ASN A 618 22.77 6.38 0.20
N TRP A 619 23.44 5.32 0.68
CA TRP A 619 22.79 4.10 1.16
C TRP A 619 21.88 4.30 2.38
N ASP A 620 22.23 5.24 3.28
CA ASP A 620 21.37 5.57 4.43
C ASP A 620 20.07 6.26 4.00
N LEU A 621 20.11 7.05 2.93
CA LEU A 621 18.91 7.66 2.37
C LEU A 621 18.02 6.62 1.67
N ALA A 622 18.66 5.71 0.91
CA ALA A 622 17.97 4.60 0.27
C ALA A 622 17.25 3.70 1.31
N GLU A 623 17.89 3.43 2.46
CA GLU A 623 17.28 2.65 3.54
C GLU A 623 16.06 3.35 4.15
N ARG A 624 16.17 4.65 4.45
CA ARG A 624 15.02 5.44 4.94
C ARG A 624 13.84 5.42 3.97
N TYR A 625 14.10 5.49 2.66
CA TYR A 625 13.04 5.34 1.67
C TYR A 625 12.41 3.95 1.67
N CYS A 626 13.21 2.87 1.86
CA CYS A 626 12.68 1.52 2.03
C CYS A 626 11.80 1.41 3.29
N GLU A 627 12.27 1.92 4.42
CA GLU A 627 11.54 1.92 5.70
C GLU A 627 10.20 2.68 5.60
N GLN A 628 10.18 3.78 4.87
CA GLN A 628 8.96 4.53 4.60
C GLN A 628 8.01 3.81 3.65
N ALA A 629 8.54 3.19 2.60
CA ALA A 629 7.73 2.62 1.52
C ALA A 629 7.16 1.24 1.84
N LEU A 630 7.86 0.39 2.59
CA LEU A 630 7.45 -0.99 2.86
C LEU A 630 6.13 -1.12 3.63
N PRO A 631 5.89 -0.38 4.72
CA PRO A 631 4.59 -0.40 5.39
C PRO A 631 3.46 -0.01 4.45
N GLU A 632 3.68 1.05 3.66
CA GLU A 632 2.71 1.57 2.71
C GLU A 632 2.39 0.54 1.60
N ALA A 633 3.42 -0.14 1.07
CA ALA A 633 3.26 -1.16 0.03
C ALA A 633 2.45 -2.38 0.53
N ARG A 634 2.73 -2.83 1.77
CA ARG A 634 1.97 -3.91 2.42
C ARG A 634 0.52 -3.54 2.60
N ASP A 635 0.26 -2.31 2.99
CA ASP A 635 -1.08 -1.81 3.25
C ASP A 635 -1.89 -1.62 1.96
N VAL A 636 -1.23 -1.28 0.86
CA VAL A 636 -1.84 -1.21 -0.47
C VAL A 636 -2.24 -2.60 -0.97
N GLY A 637 -1.56 -3.65 -0.49
CA GLY A 637 -1.84 -5.03 -0.87
C GLY A 637 -1.40 -5.42 -2.29
N ILE A 638 -0.56 -4.60 -2.95
CA ILE A 638 0.00 -4.93 -4.26
C ILE A 638 1.26 -5.77 -4.04
N SER A 639 1.11 -7.09 -4.09
CA SER A 639 2.15 -8.05 -3.69
C SER A 639 3.49 -7.87 -4.43
N TYR A 640 3.49 -7.56 -5.74
CA TYR A 640 4.73 -7.37 -6.49
C TYR A 640 5.50 -6.12 -6.06
N LEU A 641 4.83 -5.03 -5.67
CA LEU A 641 5.50 -3.82 -5.16
C LEU A 641 6.16 -4.09 -3.81
N THR A 642 5.44 -4.78 -2.92
CA THR A 642 5.96 -5.18 -1.62
C THR A 642 7.20 -6.06 -1.79
N GLN A 643 7.12 -7.09 -2.65
CA GLN A 643 8.25 -7.98 -2.93
C GLN A 643 9.46 -7.24 -3.49
N ASN A 644 9.25 -6.33 -4.44
CA ASN A 644 10.34 -5.54 -5.02
C ASN A 644 11.04 -4.68 -3.97
N LEU A 645 10.31 -3.99 -3.11
CA LEU A 645 10.88 -3.18 -2.04
C LEU A 645 11.59 -4.02 -0.99
N GLU A 646 11.04 -5.17 -0.60
CA GLU A 646 11.69 -6.12 0.32
C GLU A 646 13.02 -6.62 -0.24
N ILE A 647 13.08 -6.98 -1.55
CA ILE A 647 14.30 -7.42 -2.20
C ILE A 647 15.35 -6.31 -2.22
N VAL A 648 14.96 -5.07 -2.53
CA VAL A 648 15.89 -3.93 -2.54
C VAL A 648 16.44 -3.68 -1.13
N GLN A 649 15.60 -3.71 -0.10
CA GLN A 649 16.03 -3.56 1.30
C GLN A 649 16.96 -4.69 1.74
N LEU A 650 16.59 -5.95 1.45
CA LEU A 650 17.43 -7.10 1.75
C LEU A 650 18.77 -7.04 1.00
N GLY A 651 18.75 -6.58 -0.26
CA GLY A 651 19.96 -6.35 -1.05
C GLY A 651 20.90 -5.35 -0.38
N LEU A 652 20.39 -4.21 0.07
CA LEU A 652 21.18 -3.21 0.80
C LEU A 652 21.75 -3.76 2.11
N ARG A 653 20.94 -4.44 2.92
CA ARG A 653 21.36 -5.05 4.18
C ARG A 653 22.38 -6.17 3.98
N SER A 654 22.26 -6.96 2.91
CA SER A 654 23.27 -7.97 2.55
C SER A 654 24.60 -7.33 2.18
N MET A 655 24.60 -6.20 1.47
CA MET A 655 25.81 -5.43 1.16
C MET A 655 26.49 -4.86 2.43
N ARG A 656 25.71 -4.55 3.47
CA ARG A 656 26.21 -4.18 4.81
C ARG A 656 26.72 -5.37 5.63
N GLY A 657 26.56 -6.59 5.12
CA GLY A 657 27.09 -7.81 5.75
C GLY A 657 26.13 -8.53 6.70
N GLU A 658 24.83 -8.25 6.62
CA GLU A 658 23.83 -8.92 7.45
C GLU A 658 23.49 -10.29 6.85
N GLU A 659 23.85 -11.38 7.55
CA GLU A 659 23.62 -12.75 7.08
C GLU A 659 22.12 -13.13 7.01
N GLU A 660 21.29 -12.55 7.86
CA GLU A 660 19.83 -12.74 7.83
C GLU A 660 19.23 -12.22 6.52
N ALA A 661 19.75 -11.11 6.00
CA ALA A 661 19.33 -10.57 4.72
C ALA A 661 19.64 -11.51 3.55
N ARG A 662 20.77 -12.24 3.62
CA ARG A 662 21.11 -13.29 2.66
C ARG A 662 20.04 -14.39 2.61
N SER A 663 19.61 -14.88 3.76
CA SER A 663 18.56 -15.91 3.84
C SER A 663 17.24 -15.41 3.24
N GLY A 664 16.83 -14.18 3.55
CA GLY A 664 15.64 -13.58 2.97
C GLY A 664 15.70 -13.42 1.44
N LEU A 665 16.88 -13.10 0.89
CA LEU A 665 17.09 -13.05 -0.57
C LEU A 665 16.96 -14.44 -1.22
N ILE A 666 17.45 -15.51 -0.59
CA ILE A 666 17.29 -16.89 -1.07
C ILE A 666 15.82 -17.27 -1.15
N GLU A 667 15.07 -17.00 -0.08
CA GLU A 667 13.62 -17.22 -0.07
C GLU A 667 12.89 -16.39 -1.15
N ALA A 668 13.36 -15.18 -1.43
CA ALA A 668 12.79 -14.34 -2.49
C ALA A 668 13.04 -14.93 -3.89
N VAL A 669 14.22 -15.51 -4.15
CA VAL A 669 14.50 -16.25 -5.39
C VAL A 669 13.59 -17.46 -5.52
N GLU A 670 13.46 -18.29 -4.48
CA GLU A 670 12.64 -19.50 -4.51
C GLU A 670 11.15 -19.16 -4.74
N ARG A 671 10.62 -18.17 -4.06
CA ARG A 671 9.24 -17.69 -4.27
C ARG A 671 9.05 -17.12 -5.68
N GLY A 672 10.03 -16.36 -6.17
CA GLY A 672 9.99 -15.79 -7.51
C GLY A 672 9.97 -16.87 -8.61
N LEU A 673 10.74 -17.93 -8.46
CA LEU A 673 10.74 -19.08 -9.36
C LEU A 673 9.39 -19.81 -9.37
N GLN A 674 8.78 -20.01 -8.21
CA GLN A 674 7.47 -20.65 -8.08
C GLN A 674 6.33 -19.83 -8.72
N SER A 675 6.41 -18.52 -8.63
CA SER A 675 5.39 -17.58 -9.14
C SER A 675 5.67 -17.06 -10.55
N ALA A 676 6.73 -17.52 -11.21
CA ALA A 676 7.24 -17.01 -12.49
C ALA A 676 7.51 -15.48 -12.47
N HIS A 677 7.82 -14.92 -11.30
CA HIS A 677 8.10 -13.50 -11.14
C HIS A 677 9.57 -13.19 -11.47
N VAL A 678 9.88 -13.14 -12.76
CA VAL A 678 11.23 -13.00 -13.33
C VAL A 678 11.98 -11.80 -12.71
N HIS A 679 11.32 -10.67 -12.52
CA HIS A 679 11.93 -9.45 -11.97
C HIS A 679 12.43 -9.62 -10.51
N ALA A 680 11.67 -10.33 -9.68
CA ALA A 680 12.07 -10.63 -8.31
C ALA A 680 13.31 -11.55 -8.27
N VAL A 681 13.29 -12.62 -9.08
CA VAL A 681 14.44 -13.52 -9.22
C VAL A 681 15.69 -12.78 -9.67
N TYR A 682 15.52 -11.88 -10.63
CA TYR A 682 16.61 -11.05 -11.15
C TYR A 682 17.29 -10.24 -10.05
N HIS A 683 16.55 -9.38 -9.38
CA HIS A 683 17.13 -8.45 -8.38
C HIS A 683 17.71 -9.19 -7.17
N ALA A 684 17.05 -10.24 -6.70
CA ALA A 684 17.54 -11.03 -5.58
C ALA A 684 18.83 -11.80 -5.96
N SER A 685 18.91 -12.36 -7.17
CA SER A 685 20.11 -13.06 -7.65
C SER A 685 21.31 -12.13 -7.85
N VAL A 686 21.09 -10.91 -8.33
CA VAL A 686 22.15 -9.88 -8.42
C VAL A 686 22.70 -9.55 -7.03
N SER A 687 21.83 -9.31 -6.06
CA SER A 687 22.22 -8.98 -4.69
C SER A 687 22.99 -10.13 -4.03
N LEU A 688 22.53 -11.38 -4.19
CA LEU A 688 23.21 -12.58 -3.71
C LEU A 688 24.59 -12.77 -4.37
N ALA A 689 24.69 -12.57 -5.68
CA ALA A 689 25.96 -12.70 -6.38
C ALA A 689 26.97 -11.65 -5.93
N LEU A 690 26.58 -10.40 -5.69
CA LEU A 690 27.44 -9.36 -5.15
C LEU A 690 27.91 -9.69 -3.73
N PHE A 691 27.03 -10.23 -2.90
CA PHE A 691 27.37 -10.69 -1.55
C PHE A 691 28.37 -11.84 -1.56
N GLU A 692 28.14 -12.87 -2.38
CA GLU A 692 29.05 -14.02 -2.48
C GLU A 692 30.40 -13.63 -3.11
N GLN A 693 30.40 -12.72 -4.08
CA GLN A 693 31.65 -12.14 -4.60
C GLN A 693 32.42 -11.39 -3.50
N ALA A 694 31.75 -10.66 -2.62
CA ALA A 694 32.40 -9.99 -1.50
C ALA A 694 33.09 -10.99 -0.57
N LYS A 695 32.45 -12.12 -0.27
CA LYS A 695 33.04 -13.24 0.50
C LYS A 695 34.13 -14.01 -0.25
N GLY A 696 34.24 -13.82 -1.56
CA GLY A 696 35.18 -14.55 -2.40
C GLY A 696 34.70 -15.93 -2.86
N ASP A 697 33.42 -16.24 -2.65
CA ASP A 697 32.81 -17.50 -3.11
C ASP A 697 32.23 -17.33 -4.53
N ALA A 698 33.13 -17.48 -5.51
CA ALA A 698 32.75 -17.36 -6.92
C ALA A 698 31.81 -18.49 -7.38
N ALA A 699 31.87 -19.69 -6.76
CA ALA A 699 31.02 -20.82 -7.13
C ALA A 699 29.55 -20.54 -6.75
N GLN A 700 29.30 -20.02 -5.55
CA GLN A 700 27.97 -19.63 -5.13
C GLN A 700 27.48 -18.41 -5.92
N ALA A 701 28.34 -17.42 -6.18
CA ALA A 701 27.98 -16.29 -7.03
C ALA A 701 27.52 -16.74 -8.42
N TRP A 702 28.23 -17.69 -9.03
CA TRP A 702 27.84 -18.25 -10.34
C TRP A 702 26.49 -18.96 -10.31
N ARG A 703 26.24 -19.73 -9.25
CA ARG A 703 24.94 -20.41 -9.08
C ARG A 703 23.77 -19.45 -9.16
N TRP A 704 23.86 -18.30 -8.48
CA TRP A 704 22.78 -17.29 -8.50
C TRP A 704 22.66 -16.60 -9.85
N ILE A 705 23.77 -16.26 -10.48
CA ILE A 705 23.76 -15.58 -11.78
C ILE A 705 23.29 -16.51 -12.90
N SER A 706 23.75 -17.77 -12.92
CA SER A 706 23.34 -18.75 -13.96
C SER A 706 21.85 -19.02 -13.92
N SER A 707 21.25 -19.18 -12.73
CA SER A 707 19.80 -19.34 -12.58
C SER A 707 19.00 -18.15 -13.14
N ALA A 708 19.49 -16.94 -12.92
CA ALA A 708 18.88 -15.74 -13.48
C ALA A 708 19.05 -15.66 -15.00
N LEU A 709 20.23 -16.02 -15.50
CA LEU A 709 20.52 -16.04 -16.95
C LEU A 709 19.70 -17.09 -17.69
N GLU A 710 19.43 -18.26 -17.09
CA GLU A 710 18.55 -19.28 -17.65
C GLU A 710 17.12 -18.79 -17.82
N LEU A 711 16.60 -18.02 -16.85
CA LEU A 711 15.27 -17.42 -16.96
C LEU A 711 15.17 -16.37 -18.09
N TYR A 712 16.25 -15.62 -18.32
CA TYR A 712 16.31 -14.64 -19.40
C TYR A 712 16.79 -15.22 -20.73
N GLY A 713 17.45 -16.39 -20.71
CA GLY A 713 18.11 -16.99 -21.88
C GLY A 713 17.27 -17.99 -22.67
N ASN A 714 16.12 -18.38 -22.15
CA ASN A 714 15.18 -19.22 -22.89
C ASN A 714 14.39 -18.34 -23.86
N ASP A 715 14.92 -18.21 -25.08
CA ASP A 715 14.25 -17.52 -26.19
C ASP A 715 12.95 -18.27 -26.54
N THR A 716 11.88 -17.87 -25.90
CA THR A 716 10.53 -18.36 -26.23
C THR A 716 9.74 -17.22 -26.85
N PRO A 717 8.75 -17.49 -27.71
CA PRO A 717 7.90 -16.44 -28.28
C PRO A 717 7.26 -15.53 -27.21
N SER A 718 6.99 -16.09 -26.02
CA SER A 718 6.41 -15.38 -24.87
C SER A 718 7.44 -14.64 -23.99
N ASN A 719 8.73 -14.94 -24.13
CA ASN A 719 9.80 -14.27 -23.38
C ASN A 719 11.08 -14.22 -24.22
N PRO A 720 11.14 -13.35 -25.27
CA PRO A 720 12.32 -13.20 -26.10
C PRO A 720 13.48 -12.64 -25.27
N VAL A 721 14.71 -13.03 -25.63
CA VAL A 721 15.92 -12.45 -25.03
C VAL A 721 15.92 -10.95 -25.28
N PRO A 722 16.04 -10.10 -24.26
CA PRO A 722 16.14 -8.66 -24.46
C PRO A 722 17.29 -8.31 -25.41
N ASN A 723 17.11 -7.25 -26.20
CA ASN A 723 18.20 -6.72 -27.01
C ASN A 723 19.48 -6.55 -26.16
N ILE A 724 20.63 -6.87 -26.71
CA ILE A 724 21.93 -6.80 -26.03
C ILE A 724 22.19 -5.41 -25.42
N ASP A 725 21.67 -4.36 -26.06
CA ASP A 725 21.80 -2.97 -25.62
C ASP A 725 20.76 -2.57 -24.53
N HIS A 726 19.86 -3.48 -24.14
CA HIS A 726 18.85 -3.20 -23.13
C HIS A 726 19.49 -2.93 -21.76
N PRO A 727 19.20 -1.79 -21.10
CA PRO A 727 19.91 -1.35 -19.88
C PRO A 727 19.81 -2.33 -18.69
N ARG A 728 18.80 -3.21 -18.69
CA ARG A 728 18.64 -4.22 -17.63
C ARG A 728 19.64 -5.38 -17.73
N ILE A 729 20.27 -5.61 -18.86
CA ILE A 729 21.19 -6.74 -19.06
C ILE A 729 22.57 -6.48 -18.45
N LEU A 730 23.01 -5.23 -18.42
CA LEU A 730 24.39 -4.82 -18.10
C LEU A 730 24.91 -5.45 -16.79
N LEU A 731 24.14 -5.37 -15.71
CA LEU A 731 24.57 -5.86 -14.39
C LEU A 731 24.76 -7.38 -14.35
N HIS A 732 23.92 -8.16 -15.05
CA HIS A 732 24.07 -9.61 -15.12
C HIS A 732 25.30 -10.00 -15.93
N ARG A 733 25.50 -9.36 -17.08
CA ARG A 733 26.67 -9.60 -17.94
C ARG A 733 27.96 -9.30 -17.20
N MET A 734 27.98 -8.19 -16.44
CA MET A 734 29.08 -7.82 -15.56
C MET A 734 29.36 -8.90 -14.53
N LEU A 735 28.37 -9.31 -13.76
CA LEU A 735 28.53 -10.30 -12.70
C LEU A 735 28.91 -11.67 -13.28
N ALA A 736 28.35 -12.06 -14.44
CA ALA A 736 28.72 -13.27 -15.14
C ALA A 736 30.19 -13.26 -15.55
N ALA A 737 30.64 -12.20 -16.24
CA ALA A 737 32.02 -12.05 -16.64
C ALA A 737 33.00 -12.13 -15.44
N GLU A 738 32.76 -11.30 -14.42
CA GLU A 738 33.62 -11.22 -13.24
C GLU A 738 33.66 -12.53 -12.43
N THR A 739 32.53 -13.21 -12.30
CA THR A 739 32.42 -14.47 -11.56
C THR A 739 33.12 -15.61 -12.30
N LEU A 740 32.91 -15.74 -13.61
CA LEU A 740 33.59 -16.73 -14.45
C LEU A 740 35.10 -16.51 -14.48
N LEU A 741 35.55 -15.24 -14.57
CA LEU A 741 36.99 -14.91 -14.47
C LEU A 741 37.56 -15.31 -13.10
N ALA A 742 36.80 -15.13 -12.02
CA ALA A 742 37.23 -15.57 -10.69
C ALA A 742 37.32 -17.10 -10.54
N LEU A 743 36.47 -17.85 -11.28
CA LEU A 743 36.52 -19.31 -11.37
C LEU A 743 37.62 -19.83 -12.31
N GLY A 744 38.18 -18.98 -13.16
CA GLY A 744 39.17 -19.38 -14.19
C GLY A 744 38.56 -19.90 -15.48
N GLU A 745 37.23 -19.78 -15.64
CA GLU A 745 36.48 -20.22 -16.84
C GLU A 745 36.61 -19.20 -17.99
N THR A 746 37.82 -19.16 -18.56
CA THR A 746 38.24 -18.06 -19.46
C THR A 746 37.42 -17.99 -20.74
N GLU A 747 37.10 -19.13 -21.37
CA GLU A 747 36.34 -19.18 -22.64
C GLU A 747 34.91 -18.68 -22.48
N GLN A 748 34.23 -19.09 -21.40
CA GLN A 748 32.88 -18.64 -21.13
C GLN A 748 32.86 -17.16 -20.75
N ALA A 749 33.83 -16.72 -19.93
CA ALA A 749 33.96 -15.32 -19.52
C ALA A 749 34.19 -14.40 -20.72
N GLU A 750 34.99 -14.81 -21.69
CA GLU A 750 35.32 -14.01 -22.88
C GLU A 750 34.07 -13.66 -23.70
N ARG A 751 33.10 -14.54 -23.79
CA ARG A 751 31.81 -14.24 -24.42
C ARG A 751 31.14 -13.03 -23.76
N TYR A 752 31.02 -13.02 -22.43
CA TYR A 752 30.39 -11.92 -21.72
C TYR A 752 31.23 -10.64 -21.75
N VAL A 753 32.56 -10.74 -21.75
CA VAL A 753 33.47 -9.59 -21.93
C VAL A 753 33.27 -8.93 -23.29
N ASN A 754 33.08 -9.75 -24.35
CA ASN A 754 32.81 -9.23 -25.69
C ASN A 754 31.43 -8.58 -25.78
N GLU A 755 30.39 -9.20 -25.20
CA GLU A 755 29.04 -8.61 -25.10
C GLU A 755 29.10 -7.25 -24.37
N LEU A 756 29.77 -7.16 -23.21
CA LEU A 756 29.94 -5.91 -22.47
C LEU A 756 30.69 -4.84 -23.28
N THR A 757 31.66 -5.26 -24.09
CA THR A 757 32.41 -4.33 -24.96
C THR A 757 31.49 -3.79 -26.05
N GLN A 758 30.68 -4.64 -26.69
CA GLN A 758 29.67 -4.20 -27.68
C GLN A 758 28.66 -3.23 -27.07
N ILE A 759 28.11 -3.55 -25.88
CA ILE A 759 27.17 -2.67 -25.16
C ILE A 759 27.83 -1.30 -24.93
N ALA A 760 29.08 -1.28 -24.44
CA ALA A 760 29.78 -0.04 -24.15
C ALA A 760 30.06 0.80 -25.43
N GLU A 761 30.36 0.15 -26.55
CA GLU A 761 30.60 0.81 -27.83
C GLU A 761 29.33 1.41 -28.45
N HIS A 762 28.21 0.66 -28.35
CA HIS A 762 26.92 1.09 -28.87
C HIS A 762 26.26 2.17 -28.02
N THR A 763 26.17 1.94 -26.72
CA THR A 763 25.36 2.79 -25.81
C THR A 763 26.13 4.00 -25.29
N ARG A 764 27.45 3.89 -25.20
CA ARG A 764 28.34 4.89 -24.59
C ARG A 764 27.99 5.27 -23.16
N GLN A 765 27.19 4.44 -22.48
CA GLN A 765 26.78 4.65 -21.09
C GLN A 765 27.99 4.58 -20.16
N PRO A 766 28.08 5.49 -19.16
CA PRO A 766 29.23 5.54 -18.24
C PRO A 766 29.52 4.20 -17.56
N LEU A 767 28.50 3.57 -16.97
CA LEU A 767 28.65 2.28 -16.29
C LEU A 767 29.07 1.17 -17.25
N ALA A 768 28.54 1.14 -18.48
CA ALA A 768 28.93 0.15 -19.50
C ALA A 768 30.41 0.27 -19.88
N LEU A 769 30.91 1.51 -20.07
CA LEU A 769 32.34 1.77 -20.36
C LEU A 769 33.24 1.29 -19.22
N ILE A 770 32.87 1.61 -17.98
CA ILE A 770 33.59 1.19 -16.76
C ILE A 770 33.67 -0.33 -16.69
N VAL A 771 32.53 -1.00 -16.79
CA VAL A 771 32.40 -2.45 -16.62
C VAL A 771 33.11 -3.21 -17.74
N ALA A 772 32.97 -2.76 -19.00
CA ALA A 772 33.66 -3.37 -20.12
C ALA A 772 35.19 -3.27 -19.98
N ALA A 773 35.71 -2.09 -19.63
CA ALA A 773 37.14 -1.88 -19.43
C ALA A 773 37.68 -2.72 -18.26
N ARG A 774 36.95 -2.77 -17.14
CA ARG A 774 37.29 -3.60 -15.96
C ARG A 774 37.28 -5.08 -16.29
N SER A 775 36.28 -5.58 -17.02
CA SER A 775 36.18 -7.02 -17.39
C SER A 775 37.30 -7.42 -18.37
N ARG A 776 37.65 -6.55 -19.35
CA ARG A 776 38.82 -6.75 -20.22
C ARG A 776 40.13 -6.81 -19.41
N ALA A 777 40.27 -5.89 -18.41
CA ALA A 777 41.44 -5.87 -17.57
C ALA A 777 41.59 -7.18 -16.76
N LEU A 778 40.50 -7.68 -16.20
CA LEU A 778 40.47 -8.96 -15.46
C LEU A 778 40.80 -10.14 -16.36
N LEU A 779 40.29 -10.20 -17.60
CA LEU A 779 40.58 -11.24 -18.59
C LEU A 779 42.05 -11.22 -18.98
N ALA A 780 42.60 -10.04 -19.30
CA ALA A 780 44.02 -9.87 -19.63
C ALA A 780 44.94 -10.29 -18.47
N ALA A 781 44.57 -9.89 -17.22
CA ALA A 781 45.31 -10.29 -16.02
C ALA A 781 45.32 -11.83 -15.78
N LEU A 782 44.20 -12.51 -16.06
CA LEU A 782 44.10 -13.94 -15.96
C LEU A 782 44.95 -14.67 -17.00
N ARG A 783 45.06 -14.10 -18.21
CA ARG A 783 45.94 -14.60 -19.28
C ARG A 783 47.45 -14.29 -19.06
N GLY A 784 47.76 -13.53 -18.02
CA GLY A 784 49.14 -13.17 -17.69
C GLY A 784 49.65 -11.92 -18.38
N ASP A 785 48.86 -11.28 -19.23
CA ASP A 785 49.15 -10.00 -19.88
C ASP A 785 48.89 -8.82 -18.93
N LEU A 786 49.88 -8.55 -18.04
CA LEU A 786 49.80 -7.55 -17.03
C LEU A 786 49.88 -6.10 -17.57
N GLU A 787 50.49 -5.90 -18.76
CA GLU A 787 50.58 -4.59 -19.37
C GLU A 787 49.23 -4.15 -19.94
N THR A 788 48.57 -5.02 -20.73
CA THR A 788 47.20 -4.77 -21.24
C THR A 788 46.20 -4.64 -20.09
N ALA A 789 46.32 -5.49 -19.05
CA ALA A 789 45.49 -5.39 -17.88
C ALA A 789 45.62 -4.03 -17.18
N GLY A 790 46.83 -3.53 -17.02
CA GLY A 790 47.07 -2.22 -16.40
C GLY A 790 46.43 -1.07 -17.18
N LYS A 791 46.65 -1.05 -18.51
CA LYS A 791 46.03 -0.03 -19.40
C LYS A 791 44.50 -0.07 -19.34
N ALA A 792 43.92 -1.25 -19.32
CA ALA A 792 42.46 -1.40 -19.27
C ALA A 792 41.87 -0.98 -17.91
N PHE A 793 42.58 -1.23 -16.79
CA PHE A 793 42.17 -0.70 -15.49
C PHE A 793 42.29 0.83 -15.43
N GLU A 794 43.30 1.42 -16.01
CA GLU A 794 43.45 2.88 -16.11
C GLU A 794 42.27 3.47 -16.92
N GLN A 795 41.93 2.87 -18.06
CA GLN A 795 40.74 3.24 -18.83
C GLN A 795 39.47 3.15 -18.02
N ALA A 796 39.29 2.08 -17.19
CA ALA A 796 38.13 1.96 -16.32
C ALA A 796 38.10 3.08 -15.28
N LEU A 797 39.22 3.43 -14.67
CA LEU A 797 39.33 4.54 -13.72
C LEU A 797 39.08 5.90 -14.37
N GLU A 798 39.55 6.12 -15.58
CA GLU A 798 39.26 7.32 -16.37
C GLU A 798 37.77 7.43 -16.67
N ALA A 799 37.11 6.33 -17.04
CA ALA A 799 35.68 6.30 -17.29
C ALA A 799 34.85 6.62 -16.03
N HIS A 800 35.39 6.45 -14.83
CA HIS A 800 34.75 6.88 -13.57
C HIS A 800 34.77 8.39 -13.34
N ALA A 801 35.62 9.13 -14.09
CA ALA A 801 35.71 10.56 -13.90
C ALA A 801 34.39 11.27 -14.26
N GLY A 802 33.83 12.00 -13.34
CA GLY A 802 32.52 12.68 -13.51
C GLY A 802 31.29 11.78 -13.39
N THR A 803 31.42 10.54 -12.89
CA THR A 803 30.28 9.65 -12.65
C THR A 803 29.94 9.52 -11.16
N SER A 804 28.66 9.26 -10.87
CA SER A 804 28.16 9.07 -9.49
C SER A 804 28.04 7.57 -9.14
N HIS A 805 29.17 6.79 -9.27
CA HIS A 805 29.22 5.37 -9.00
C HIS A 805 30.30 4.98 -7.97
N PRO A 806 30.25 5.47 -6.73
CA PRO A 806 31.33 5.26 -5.75
C PRO A 806 31.56 3.79 -5.38
N PHE A 807 30.50 2.96 -5.36
CA PHE A 807 30.62 1.52 -5.11
C PHE A 807 31.40 0.81 -6.24
N GLU A 808 31.05 1.08 -7.50
CA GLU A 808 31.72 0.46 -8.64
C GLU A 808 33.16 0.98 -8.79
N LEU A 809 33.43 2.24 -8.43
CA LEU A 809 34.78 2.78 -8.36
C LEU A 809 35.61 2.01 -7.33
N ALA A 810 35.09 1.78 -6.12
CA ALA A 810 35.77 1.02 -5.08
C ALA A 810 36.04 -0.44 -5.53
N ARG A 811 35.11 -1.08 -6.24
CA ARG A 811 35.31 -2.41 -6.86
C ARG A 811 36.41 -2.40 -7.89
N THR A 812 36.43 -1.43 -8.79
CA THR A 812 37.48 -1.28 -9.81
C THR A 812 38.87 -1.09 -9.16
N GLU A 813 38.96 -0.20 -8.16
CA GLU A 813 40.19 0.01 -7.37
C GLU A 813 40.65 -1.26 -6.65
N LEU A 814 39.73 -2.04 -6.06
CA LEU A 814 40.07 -3.30 -5.37
C LEU A 814 40.63 -4.33 -6.36
N TYR A 815 40.00 -4.53 -7.50
CA TYR A 815 40.47 -5.46 -8.53
C TYR A 815 41.82 -5.01 -9.13
N TYR A 816 41.97 -3.73 -9.44
CA TYR A 816 43.23 -3.16 -9.93
C TYR A 816 44.36 -3.33 -8.91
N GLY A 817 44.13 -3.00 -7.65
CA GLY A 817 45.08 -3.16 -6.59
C GLY A 817 45.46 -4.65 -6.34
N THR A 818 44.53 -5.56 -6.47
CA THR A 818 44.76 -7.00 -6.40
C THR A 818 45.68 -7.48 -7.54
N MET A 819 45.44 -6.99 -8.77
CA MET A 819 46.29 -7.26 -9.94
C MET A 819 47.71 -6.71 -9.72
N LEU A 820 47.85 -5.42 -9.29
CA LEU A 820 49.16 -4.81 -8.97
C LEU A 820 49.93 -5.58 -7.90
N ARG A 821 49.26 -6.11 -6.87
CA ARG A 821 49.85 -6.97 -5.85
C ARG A 821 50.43 -8.25 -6.48
N ARG A 822 49.64 -8.94 -7.33
CA ARG A 822 50.08 -10.12 -8.07
C ARG A 822 51.25 -9.83 -9.00
N ALA A 823 51.26 -8.63 -9.63
CA ALA A 823 52.38 -8.10 -10.43
C ALA A 823 53.59 -7.65 -9.58
N LYS A 824 53.58 -7.88 -8.27
CA LYS A 824 54.66 -7.50 -7.30
C LYS A 824 54.85 -5.96 -7.17
N ARG A 825 53.98 -5.10 -7.70
CA ARG A 825 53.98 -3.64 -7.53
C ARG A 825 53.32 -3.25 -6.18
N ARG A 826 53.88 -3.74 -5.08
CA ARG A 826 53.28 -3.70 -3.72
C ARG A 826 52.97 -2.28 -3.21
N GLY A 827 53.81 -1.28 -3.52
CA GLY A 827 53.59 0.10 -3.08
C GLY A 827 52.36 0.74 -3.73
N GLU A 828 52.16 0.50 -5.02
CA GLU A 828 51.02 1.00 -5.77
C GLU A 828 49.76 0.23 -5.38
N ALA A 829 49.84 -1.10 -5.28
CA ALA A 829 48.77 -1.94 -4.82
C ALA A 829 48.21 -1.45 -3.47
N ARG A 830 49.09 -1.15 -2.52
CA ARG A 830 48.67 -0.64 -1.20
C ARG A 830 47.89 0.64 -1.29
N ARG A 831 48.35 1.62 -2.09
CA ARG A 831 47.66 2.92 -2.26
C ARG A 831 46.28 2.75 -2.87
N VAL A 832 46.15 1.92 -3.90
CA VAL A 832 44.91 1.69 -4.59
C VAL A 832 43.90 0.92 -3.73
N ILE A 833 44.35 -0.16 -3.05
CA ILE A 833 43.48 -0.95 -2.15
C ILE A 833 43.04 -0.13 -0.93
N ALA A 834 43.92 0.77 -0.41
CA ALA A 834 43.55 1.62 0.72
C ALA A 834 42.42 2.61 0.33
N ARG A 835 42.43 3.18 -0.89
CA ARG A 835 41.33 4.00 -1.38
C ARG A 835 40.03 3.19 -1.53
N ALA A 836 40.13 1.98 -2.08
CA ALA A 836 38.96 1.10 -2.18
C ALA A 836 38.37 0.80 -0.79
N LEU A 837 39.23 0.51 0.21
CA LEU A 837 38.79 0.25 1.59
C LEU A 837 38.07 1.45 2.19
N ASP A 838 38.65 2.65 2.10
CA ASP A 838 38.06 3.90 2.59
C ASP A 838 36.68 4.15 2.00
N ARG A 839 36.51 3.93 0.69
CA ARG A 839 35.22 4.05 0.01
C ARG A 839 34.20 3.02 0.48
N PHE A 840 34.61 1.75 0.64
CA PHE A 840 33.71 0.71 1.16
C PHE A 840 33.29 0.98 2.60
N GLU A 841 34.20 1.48 3.44
CA GLU A 841 33.87 1.88 4.82
C GLU A 841 32.91 3.07 4.85
N THR A 842 33.14 4.08 4.01
CA THR A 842 32.26 5.25 3.87
C THR A 842 30.85 4.86 3.42
N LEU A 843 30.71 3.87 2.51
CA LEU A 843 29.45 3.33 2.05
C LEU A 843 28.77 2.39 3.05
N GLY A 844 29.49 1.92 4.08
CA GLY A 844 29.03 0.86 4.96
C GLY A 844 29.01 -0.53 4.34
N ALA A 845 29.77 -0.76 3.25
CA ALA A 845 29.85 -2.03 2.51
C ALA A 845 30.79 -3.02 3.24
N ALA A 846 30.33 -3.56 4.39
CA ALA A 846 31.16 -4.27 5.35
C ALA A 846 31.88 -5.50 4.77
N GLU A 847 31.21 -6.34 3.96
CA GLU A 847 31.83 -7.53 3.36
C GLU A 847 32.92 -7.14 2.34
N TRP A 848 32.66 -6.13 1.54
CA TRP A 848 33.64 -5.61 0.57
C TRP A 848 34.82 -4.93 1.28
N ALA A 849 34.58 -4.18 2.36
CA ALA A 849 35.62 -3.60 3.21
C ALA A 849 36.51 -4.68 3.81
N ARG A 850 35.93 -5.77 4.33
CA ARG A 850 36.65 -6.93 4.88
C ARG A 850 37.52 -7.60 3.81
N ARG A 851 36.99 -7.75 2.57
CA ARG A 851 37.75 -8.28 1.44
C ARG A 851 38.92 -7.35 1.09
N ALA A 852 38.70 -6.04 1.01
CA ALA A 852 39.73 -5.05 0.75
C ALA A 852 40.84 -5.05 1.84
N GLN A 853 40.45 -5.15 3.11
CA GLN A 853 41.33 -5.28 4.25
C GLN A 853 42.24 -6.52 4.15
N GLY A 854 41.64 -7.67 3.78
CA GLY A 854 42.37 -8.90 3.53
C GLY A 854 43.40 -8.77 2.40
N GLU A 855 43.06 -8.11 1.30
CA GLU A 855 44.00 -7.85 0.20
C GLU A 855 45.10 -6.84 0.59
N LEU A 856 44.75 -5.81 1.37
CA LEU A 856 45.69 -4.82 1.89
C LEU A 856 46.73 -5.48 2.80
N ALA A 857 46.31 -6.38 3.71
CA ALA A 857 47.21 -7.15 4.57
C ALA A 857 48.20 -8.00 3.76
N ARG A 858 47.76 -8.59 2.64
CA ARG A 858 48.61 -9.39 1.73
C ARG A 858 49.67 -8.56 0.98
N THR A 859 49.59 -7.25 0.97
CA THR A 859 50.64 -6.36 0.40
C THR A 859 51.87 -6.25 1.30
N GLY A 860 51.88 -6.89 2.47
CA GLY A 860 53.02 -6.85 3.40
C GLY A 860 52.96 -5.67 4.38
N ALA A 861 51.79 -5.09 4.60
CA ALA A 861 51.56 -4.01 5.56
C ALA A 861 51.71 -4.42 7.04
N GLY A 862 51.98 -5.67 7.29
CA GLY A 862 52.09 -6.21 8.66
C GLY A 862 53.40 -5.92 9.38
N ARG A 863 54.35 -5.09 8.88
CA ARG A 863 55.61 -4.84 9.55
C ARG A 863 56.13 -3.42 9.71
N HIS A 864 55.55 -2.43 9.04
CA HIS A 864 55.96 -1.03 9.25
C HIS A 864 54.83 -0.04 8.94
N ALA A 865 53.96 0.16 9.88
CA ALA A 865 53.31 1.45 10.09
C ALA A 865 53.45 1.78 11.57
N GLY A 866 54.17 2.86 11.87
CA GLY A 866 54.27 3.41 13.21
C GLY A 866 52.92 3.97 13.66
N GLY A 867 52.03 3.10 14.09
CA GLY A 867 50.89 3.46 14.94
C GLY A 867 51.39 3.54 16.37
N SER A 868 51.11 4.61 17.07
CA SER A 868 51.36 4.80 18.48
C SER A 868 50.56 3.85 19.37
N GLU A 869 49.69 3.04 18.81
CA GLU A 869 48.87 2.09 19.54
C GLU A 869 49.56 0.75 19.75
N LEU A 870 49.47 0.28 20.98
CA LEU A 870 49.99 -1.03 21.41
C LEU A 870 49.03 -2.13 20.93
N THR A 871 49.59 -3.21 20.36
CA THR A 871 48.80 -4.42 20.10
C THR A 871 48.25 -5.01 21.41
N PRO A 872 47.17 -5.84 21.39
CA PRO A 872 46.63 -6.44 22.61
C PRO A 872 47.68 -7.15 23.49
N THR A 873 48.62 -7.85 22.85
CA THR A 873 49.74 -8.51 23.57
C THR A 873 50.73 -7.50 24.15
N GLU A 874 51.12 -6.47 23.37
CA GLU A 874 51.99 -5.40 23.85
C GLU A 874 51.31 -4.59 24.97
N ARG A 875 50.01 -4.32 24.89
CA ARG A 875 49.23 -3.64 25.94
C ARG A 875 49.24 -4.46 27.22
N ARG A 876 49.00 -5.76 27.13
CA ARG A 876 49.00 -6.65 28.28
C ARG A 876 50.39 -6.75 28.97
N VAL A 877 51.47 -6.78 28.19
CA VAL A 877 52.84 -6.69 28.71
C VAL A 877 53.06 -5.32 29.36
N ALA A 878 52.66 -4.25 28.75
CA ALA A 878 52.81 -2.89 29.26
C ALA A 878 52.05 -2.68 30.59
N GLU A 879 50.84 -3.18 30.73
CA GLU A 879 50.02 -3.12 31.95
C GLU A 879 50.74 -3.86 33.14
N LEU A 880 51.19 -5.09 32.91
CA LEU A 880 51.87 -5.88 33.93
C LEU A 880 53.20 -5.26 34.33
N VAL A 881 53.91 -4.65 33.37
CA VAL A 881 55.18 -3.96 33.68
C VAL A 881 54.93 -2.64 34.40
N ALA A 882 53.91 -1.91 34.05
CA ALA A 882 53.47 -0.66 34.69
C ALA A 882 53.01 -0.92 36.14
N SER A 883 52.40 -2.08 36.42
CA SER A 883 52.05 -2.51 37.78
C SER A 883 53.25 -2.93 38.64
N GLY A 884 54.47 -2.79 38.14
CA GLY A 884 55.68 -3.02 38.89
C GLY A 884 56.27 -4.44 38.80
N GLN A 885 55.73 -5.37 38.05
CA GLN A 885 56.18 -6.76 37.96
C GLN A 885 57.45 -6.87 37.14
N SER A 886 58.45 -7.66 37.63
CA SER A 886 59.69 -7.94 36.92
C SER A 886 59.46 -8.70 35.60
N ASN A 887 60.39 -8.65 34.66
CA ASN A 887 60.29 -9.38 33.40
C ASN A 887 60.09 -10.90 33.59
N LYS A 888 60.57 -11.44 34.69
CA LYS A 888 60.38 -12.83 35.03
C LYS A 888 58.98 -13.16 35.52
N GLU A 889 58.39 -12.27 36.27
CA GLU A 889 56.98 -12.39 36.73
C GLU A 889 56.00 -12.19 35.57
N VAL A 890 56.24 -11.19 34.69
CA VAL A 890 55.45 -10.99 33.48
C VAL A 890 55.55 -12.20 32.55
N ALA A 891 56.75 -12.78 32.40
CA ALA A 891 56.93 -13.98 31.59
C ALA A 891 56.15 -15.18 32.14
N ALA A 892 56.10 -15.33 33.44
CA ALA A 892 55.35 -16.38 34.14
C ALA A 892 53.84 -16.15 34.02
N ALA A 893 53.34 -14.90 34.16
CA ALA A 893 51.96 -14.52 34.08
C ALA A 893 51.37 -14.70 32.67
N LEU A 894 52.21 -14.52 31.65
CA LEU A 894 51.79 -14.61 30.24
C LEU A 894 52.18 -15.94 29.56
N PHE A 895 52.81 -16.87 30.31
CA PHE A 895 53.31 -18.16 29.79
C PHE A 895 54.24 -18.02 28.58
N VAL A 896 55.14 -17.02 28.61
CA VAL A 896 56.13 -16.74 27.56
C VAL A 896 57.53 -16.72 28.13
N SER A 897 58.58 -16.72 27.25
CA SER A 897 59.97 -16.57 27.72
C SER A 897 60.29 -15.13 28.15
N VAL A 898 61.19 -14.95 29.10
CA VAL A 898 61.72 -13.63 29.53
C VAL A 898 62.19 -12.83 28.30
N ARG A 899 62.88 -13.49 27.36
CA ARG A 899 63.38 -12.90 26.13
C ARG A 899 62.26 -12.38 25.24
N THR A 900 61.04 -13.03 25.28
CA THR A 900 59.86 -12.57 24.58
C THR A 900 59.28 -11.30 25.21
N VAL A 901 59.34 -11.20 26.55
CA VAL A 901 58.91 -9.98 27.28
C VAL A 901 59.84 -8.81 26.95
N GLU A 902 61.14 -9.01 26.94
CA GLU A 902 62.14 -7.98 26.57
C GLU A 902 61.98 -7.49 25.14
N ALA A 903 61.77 -8.41 24.24
CA ALA A 903 61.50 -8.05 22.83
C ALA A 903 60.17 -7.22 22.65
N ASN A 904 59.13 -7.52 23.43
CA ASN A 904 57.91 -6.74 23.44
C ASN A 904 58.12 -5.37 24.10
N LEU A 905 58.82 -5.29 25.21
CA LEU A 905 59.16 -4.01 25.88
C LEU A 905 59.94 -3.07 24.95
N SER A 906 60.93 -3.60 24.23
CA SER A 906 61.68 -2.78 23.25
C SER A 906 60.77 -2.22 22.13
N LYS A 907 59.74 -2.98 21.74
CA LYS A 907 58.75 -2.51 20.78
C LYS A 907 57.75 -1.49 21.39
N ILE A 908 57.33 -1.72 22.64
CA ILE A 908 56.44 -0.83 23.40
C ILE A 908 57.12 0.53 23.60
N PHE A 909 58.35 0.53 24.08
CA PHE A 909 59.15 1.76 24.32
C PHE A 909 59.29 2.58 23.04
N ARG A 910 59.60 1.92 21.92
CA ARG A 910 59.71 2.57 20.62
C ARG A 910 58.36 3.12 20.12
N LYS A 911 57.23 2.40 20.34
CA LYS A 911 55.91 2.85 19.94
C LYS A 911 55.41 4.01 20.78
N LEU A 912 55.67 4.01 22.06
CA LEU A 912 55.26 5.04 23.00
C LEU A 912 56.23 6.24 23.07
N GLY A 913 57.43 6.15 22.44
CA GLY A 913 58.42 7.20 22.46
C GLY A 913 59.01 7.40 23.88
N ILE A 914 59.17 6.34 24.65
CA ILE A 914 59.71 6.35 26.01
C ILE A 914 61.01 5.56 26.05
N GLU A 915 61.90 5.92 26.96
CA GLU A 915 63.22 5.27 27.10
C GLU A 915 63.38 4.44 28.36
N SER A 916 62.41 4.52 29.27
CA SER A 916 62.53 3.84 30.55
C SER A 916 61.26 3.16 31.04
N ARG A 917 61.39 2.18 31.91
CA ARG A 917 60.30 1.47 32.56
C ARG A 917 59.48 2.38 33.49
N SER A 918 60.11 3.37 34.09
CA SER A 918 59.47 4.34 34.97
C SER A 918 58.54 5.30 34.18
N GLU A 919 58.92 5.62 32.97
CA GLU A 919 58.11 6.42 32.04
C GLU A 919 56.86 5.65 31.56
N LEU A 920 56.98 4.32 31.41
CA LEU A 920 55.84 3.48 31.05
C LEU A 920 54.76 3.49 32.13
N ALA A 921 55.20 3.41 33.42
CA ALA A 921 54.28 3.45 34.56
C ALA A 921 53.55 4.81 34.68
N GLY A 922 54.27 5.91 34.44
CA GLY A 922 53.68 7.24 34.43
C GLY A 922 52.66 7.51 33.32
N ARG A 923 52.86 6.88 32.14
CA ARG A 923 52.01 7.14 30.98
C ARG A 923 50.76 6.26 30.97
N LEU A 924 50.77 5.09 31.59
CA LEU A 924 49.61 4.20 31.73
C LEU A 924 48.83 4.43 33.03
N GLY A 925 49.43 5.06 34.04
CA GLY A 925 48.80 5.39 35.32
C GLY A 925 48.08 6.77 35.35
N GLY A 926 48.03 7.50 34.25
CA GLY A 926 47.37 8.81 34.09
C GLY A 926 46.05 8.79 33.37
N GLU A 927 45.51 7.63 33.04
CA GLU A 927 44.16 7.45 32.48
C GLU A 927 43.26 6.72 33.50
N GLU A 928 42.97 7.36 34.66
CA GLU A 928 41.80 7.06 35.50
C GLU A 928 40.92 8.30 35.58
#